data_c89206be94f792e7560785aa72fc7978
#
_entry.id   c89206be94f792e7560785aa72fc7978
#
_cell.length_a   1.000
_cell.length_b   1.000
_cell.length_c   1.000
_cell.angle_alpha   90.00
_cell.angle_beta   90.00
_cell.angle_gamma   90.00
#
_symmetry.space_group_name_H-M   'P 1'
#
loop_
_entity.id
_entity.type
_entity.pdbx_description
1 polymer ?
#
loop_
_entity_poly.entity_id
_entity_poly.type
_entity_poly.pdbx_seq_one_letter_code
_entity_poly.pdbx_strand_id
1 'polypeptide(L)'
;MIQIPICCDLEPRVQRTSGKRTVTKRSSRSRALCSVSLWILLVLLQATPTKAQQSNQELAPLTVTGTLPVLSKGQLSPDVAAAPASVTVINLSPAERPNIQSYGDILRPITSVTVDEYGQGGVGYGIALRGFEAGSHGNVVASFVDGVPINQVGSFDAEGYTDLNHLIPQLVGKVELARGPFDVRAGDFALGGSIYYTTDDQPAPGLYMNGGNFGTAGGLGIYSFSTPPVNGYLSLGIQTTDGYRDNDGLKSINTFDKFFFHILDGTLAVRFQIYSNDFGAPGYLNKSLLLSGKLSPTEAIDQSDGGSTGQQNVVLTYREDGTDQPFTGTLYLLHDTFKRWASFEAVPTPVDESGQALNYANRIQTGSTLQKYFLWNLPYGMAADLLIGVGDRTDIARMRDYNTINRQPVGPPNQINDFTESDLFGYAQLDFKPVSWLKLTGGIRYDYFFFDIDDQTNQRAVSLDTGIPNPKVGITITPLAGLSFYANAGQSFTTPNAVNGELSLNPSLRPFKLKSAEIGLAYDSPDLVWHFLADAYYTTFQEELSDNPFPISPTLLGPSIRKGVDLEASYSIVTPQHVQALTFFSNFSTVAARLVDSTNDGGVRSGNALPDVPDFIFTYGLKATFPLFGSDSPNILTLSCYQQWIGPKPITSDRTEVTKTYSRIAFDASYTNKNLKGFSAYVGIIAYPDRRYEESDFNFGPGIIGVSPDAPVSIRGGVFIPF
;
A
#
# COMPACT_ATOMS: atom_id res chain seq x y z
N MET A 1 -24.51 -29.10 -6.61
CA MET A 1 -23.40 -29.23 -7.55
C MET A 1 -23.51 -28.10 -8.55
N ILE A 2 -22.82 -27.03 -8.32
CA ILE A 2 -22.74 -25.89 -9.24
C ILE A 2 -21.40 -26.04 -9.95
N GLN A 3 -21.43 -26.37 -11.22
CA GLN A 3 -20.24 -26.35 -12.08
C GLN A 3 -19.89 -24.91 -12.38
N ILE A 4 -18.75 -24.45 -11.88
CA ILE A 4 -18.14 -23.19 -12.27
C ILE A 4 -17.41 -23.47 -13.59
N PRO A 5 -17.75 -22.81 -14.71
CA PRO A 5 -17.01 -22.97 -15.95
C PRO A 5 -15.65 -22.26 -15.82
N ILE A 6 -14.57 -23.05 -15.80
CA ILE A 6 -13.23 -22.53 -16.06
C ILE A 6 -13.18 -22.22 -17.56
N CYS A 7 -13.46 -21.01 -17.96
CA CYS A 7 -13.25 -20.53 -19.33
C CYS A 7 -11.76 -20.54 -19.65
N CYS A 8 -11.29 -21.60 -20.28
CA CYS A 8 -10.09 -21.55 -21.09
C CYS A 8 -10.44 -20.81 -22.40
N ASP A 9 -10.25 -19.51 -22.47
CA ASP A 9 -10.40 -18.77 -23.70
C ASP A 9 -9.29 -19.15 -24.69
N LEU A 10 -9.77 -19.59 -25.82
CA LEU A 10 -9.00 -20.11 -26.95
C LEU A 10 -8.22 -18.97 -27.63
N GLU A 11 -6.90 -19.11 -27.64
CA GLU A 11 -6.04 -18.34 -28.56
C GLU A 11 -6.47 -18.56 -30.01
N PRO A 12 -6.37 -17.54 -30.89
CA PRO A 12 -6.52 -17.75 -32.32
C PRO A 12 -5.39 -18.66 -32.85
N ARG A 13 -5.75 -19.82 -33.36
CA ARG A 13 -4.82 -20.77 -33.98
C ARG A 13 -4.10 -20.14 -35.17
N VAL A 14 -2.86 -19.75 -34.98
CA VAL A 14 -1.94 -19.53 -36.09
C VAL A 14 -1.40 -20.90 -36.54
N GLN A 15 -1.68 -21.30 -37.77
CA GLN A 15 -1.12 -22.53 -38.35
C GLN A 15 0.41 -22.41 -38.47
N ARG A 16 1.13 -23.25 -37.75
CA ARG A 16 2.58 -23.38 -37.82
C ARG A 16 2.95 -24.42 -38.88
N THR A 17 3.75 -24.01 -39.85
CA THR A 17 4.49 -24.89 -40.74
C THR A 17 5.71 -25.50 -40.03
N SER A 18 5.97 -26.76 -40.34
CA SER A 18 6.94 -27.64 -39.67
C SER A 18 8.40 -27.18 -39.74
N GLY A 19 9.03 -26.91 -38.61
CA GLY A 19 10.47 -26.82 -38.47
C GLY A 19 10.89 -27.54 -37.18
N LYS A 20 11.75 -28.58 -37.30
CA LYS A 20 12.29 -29.35 -36.18
C LYS A 20 13.03 -28.44 -35.21
N ARG A 21 12.55 -28.31 -33.97
CA ARG A 21 13.31 -27.73 -32.86
C ARG A 21 13.76 -28.83 -31.89
N THR A 22 15.02 -28.83 -31.62
CA THR A 22 15.67 -29.64 -30.59
C THR A 22 15.19 -29.14 -29.23
N VAL A 23 14.52 -30.00 -28.46
CA VAL A 23 14.06 -29.71 -27.09
C VAL A 23 15.29 -29.78 -26.16
N THR A 24 15.79 -28.63 -25.75
CA THR A 24 16.68 -28.54 -24.61
C THR A 24 15.86 -28.78 -23.33
N LYS A 25 16.33 -29.68 -22.49
CA LYS A 25 15.73 -30.03 -21.19
C LYS A 25 15.52 -28.76 -20.35
N ARG A 26 14.25 -28.37 -20.12
CA ARG A 26 13.90 -27.38 -19.09
C ARG A 26 14.48 -27.81 -17.75
N SER A 27 15.17 -26.90 -17.09
CA SER A 27 15.79 -27.14 -15.80
C SER A 27 14.75 -27.49 -14.75
N SER A 28 15.01 -28.56 -14.01
CA SER A 28 14.18 -29.09 -12.90
C SER A 28 14.19 -28.21 -11.63
N ARG A 29 14.76 -27.00 -11.70
CA ARG A 29 14.95 -26.14 -10.50
C ARG A 29 13.67 -25.49 -9.98
N SER A 30 12.74 -25.09 -10.85
CA SER A 30 11.46 -24.48 -10.42
C SER A 30 10.50 -25.46 -9.73
N ARG A 31 10.63 -26.76 -9.96
CA ARG A 31 9.84 -27.79 -9.23
C ARG A 31 10.36 -28.09 -7.83
N ALA A 32 11.64 -27.77 -7.55
CA ALA A 32 12.24 -28.02 -6.23
C ALA A 32 11.85 -26.95 -5.19
N LEU A 33 11.57 -25.71 -5.61
CA LEU A 33 11.22 -24.61 -4.69
C LEU A 33 9.82 -24.77 -4.06
N CYS A 34 8.82 -25.22 -4.81
CA CYS A 34 7.49 -25.51 -4.26
C CYS A 34 7.49 -26.67 -3.22
N SER A 35 8.48 -27.56 -3.25
CA SER A 35 8.59 -28.65 -2.28
C SER A 35 9.33 -28.26 -0.99
N VAL A 36 10.16 -27.20 -1.02
CA VAL A 36 10.93 -26.74 0.14
C VAL A 36 10.03 -26.07 1.18
N SER A 37 9.04 -25.28 0.75
CA SER A 37 8.09 -24.61 1.65
C SER A 37 7.27 -25.60 2.50
N LEU A 38 6.90 -26.74 1.94
CA LEU A 38 6.14 -27.75 2.64
C LEU A 38 7.00 -28.53 3.67
N TRP A 39 8.30 -28.71 3.40
CA TRP A 39 9.25 -29.38 4.28
C TRP A 39 9.67 -28.52 5.48
N ILE A 40 9.82 -27.22 5.29
CA ILE A 40 10.15 -26.27 6.37
C ILE A 40 9.00 -26.21 7.39
N LEU A 41 7.75 -26.26 6.96
CA LEU A 41 6.57 -26.30 7.83
C LEU A 41 6.55 -27.58 8.70
N LEU A 42 6.96 -28.73 8.15
CA LEU A 42 6.98 -30.02 8.85
C LEU A 42 8.13 -30.15 9.88
N VAL A 43 9.25 -29.47 9.67
CA VAL A 43 10.41 -29.54 10.58
C VAL A 43 10.22 -28.64 11.81
N LEU A 44 9.56 -27.49 11.67
CA LEU A 44 9.31 -26.56 12.77
C LEU A 44 8.17 -26.99 13.71
N LEU A 45 7.28 -27.88 13.26
CA LEU A 45 6.21 -28.47 14.07
C LEU A 45 6.71 -29.54 15.08
N GLN A 46 7.99 -29.89 15.05
CA GLN A 46 8.57 -30.92 15.97
C GLN A 46 9.29 -30.33 17.19
N ALA A 47 9.26 -29.00 17.41
CA ALA A 47 9.84 -28.41 18.62
C ALA A 47 8.90 -28.60 19.83
N THR A 48 9.34 -29.39 20.81
CA THR A 48 8.61 -29.69 22.04
C THR A 48 8.52 -28.45 22.96
N PRO A 49 7.34 -28.13 23.54
CA PRO A 49 7.18 -26.99 24.41
C PRO A 49 7.77 -27.23 25.81
N THR A 50 8.61 -26.33 26.28
CA THR A 50 8.95 -26.16 27.68
C THR A 50 7.87 -25.38 28.40
N LYS A 51 7.23 -25.95 29.42
CA LYS A 51 6.19 -25.29 30.21
C LYS A 51 6.76 -24.08 30.96
N ALA A 52 6.29 -22.90 30.63
CA ALA A 52 6.49 -21.67 31.43
C ALA A 52 5.29 -21.42 32.35
N GLN A 53 5.59 -20.94 33.53
CA GLN A 53 4.67 -20.74 34.64
C GLN A 53 3.83 -19.48 34.38
N GLN A 54 2.50 -19.58 34.44
CA GLN A 54 1.54 -18.49 34.29
C GLN A 54 1.69 -17.45 35.40
N SER A 55 1.82 -16.18 35.04
CA SER A 55 1.46 -15.04 35.88
C SER A 55 0.25 -14.35 35.26
N ASN A 56 -0.90 -14.52 35.90
CA ASN A 56 -2.13 -13.82 35.55
C ASN A 56 -2.00 -12.35 35.96
N GLN A 57 -1.90 -11.46 34.98
CA GLN A 57 -2.37 -10.08 35.07
C GLN A 57 -3.33 -9.81 33.94
N GLU A 58 -4.63 -9.92 34.21
CA GLU A 58 -5.67 -9.38 33.35
C GLU A 58 -5.52 -7.85 33.30
N LEU A 59 -5.07 -7.34 32.17
CA LEU A 59 -5.23 -5.93 31.83
C LEU A 59 -6.65 -5.74 31.31
N ALA A 60 -7.41 -4.91 32.02
CA ALA A 60 -8.75 -4.51 31.62
C ALA A 60 -8.75 -3.95 30.18
N PRO A 61 -9.77 -4.26 29.35
CA PRO A 61 -9.85 -3.74 28.00
C PRO A 61 -10.01 -2.23 28.04
N LEU A 62 -8.98 -1.50 27.65
CA LEU A 62 -9.06 -0.05 27.43
C LEU A 62 -9.84 0.15 26.13
N THR A 63 -11.11 0.53 26.24
CA THR A 63 -11.92 0.95 25.10
C THR A 63 -11.46 2.34 24.67
N VAL A 64 -10.49 2.40 23.76
CA VAL A 64 -10.08 3.66 23.13
C VAL A 64 -11.05 3.92 21.98
N THR A 65 -11.97 4.85 22.19
CA THR A 65 -12.85 5.36 21.13
C THR A 65 -12.04 6.21 20.16
N GLY A 66 -12.11 5.82 18.90
CA GLY A 66 -11.32 6.32 17.77
C GLY A 66 -11.19 7.82 17.64
N THR A 67 -9.96 8.18 17.56
CA THR A 67 -9.43 9.38 16.93
C THR A 67 -8.46 8.91 15.87
N LEU A 68 -8.07 9.73 14.89
CA LEU A 68 -6.81 9.47 14.20
C LEU A 68 -5.71 9.60 15.28
N PRO A 69 -5.39 8.59 16.05
CA PRO A 69 -4.42 8.71 17.09
C PRO A 69 -3.14 8.15 16.54
N VAL A 70 -2.16 8.98 16.50
CA VAL A 70 -0.80 8.46 16.62
C VAL A 70 -0.76 7.75 17.96
N LEU A 71 -0.76 6.43 17.94
CA LEU A 71 -0.70 5.64 19.16
C LEU A 71 0.72 5.61 19.69
N SER A 72 0.85 5.63 21.02
CA SER A 72 2.13 5.37 21.66
C SER A 72 2.68 3.99 21.25
N LYS A 73 4.02 3.85 21.20
CA LYS A 73 4.68 2.57 20.88
C LYS A 73 4.18 1.37 21.73
N GLY A 74 3.58 1.59 22.90
CA GLY A 74 3.01 0.54 23.76
C GLY A 74 1.71 -0.08 23.24
N GLN A 75 1.08 0.51 22.22
CA GLN A 75 -0.14 -0.02 21.58
C GLN A 75 0.14 -0.65 20.21
N LEU A 76 1.41 -0.66 19.78
CA LEU A 76 1.83 -1.31 18.55
C LEU A 76 1.70 -2.82 18.68
N SER A 77 1.42 -3.50 17.55
CA SER A 77 1.66 -4.94 17.50
C SER A 77 3.12 -5.21 17.87
N PRO A 78 3.44 -6.34 18.51
CA PRO A 78 4.82 -6.68 18.87
C PRO A 78 5.78 -6.53 17.67
N ASP A 79 5.28 -6.83 16.50
CA ASP A 79 6.02 -6.80 15.25
C ASP A 79 6.46 -5.39 14.86
N VAL A 80 5.57 -4.40 14.99
CA VAL A 80 5.85 -3.00 14.62
C VAL A 80 6.52 -2.25 15.76
N ALA A 81 6.22 -2.61 17.02
CA ALA A 81 6.94 -2.07 18.19
C ALA A 81 8.44 -2.40 18.17
N ALA A 82 8.81 -3.51 17.50
CA ALA A 82 10.20 -3.88 17.30
C ALA A 82 10.89 -3.03 16.22
N ALA A 83 10.16 -2.44 15.26
CA ALA A 83 10.79 -1.62 14.22
C ALA A 83 11.46 -0.38 14.84
N PRO A 84 12.76 -0.18 14.61
CA PRO A 84 13.47 1.01 15.07
C PRO A 84 13.19 2.18 14.10
N ALA A 85 11.94 2.62 14.01
CA ALA A 85 11.49 3.58 13.01
C ALA A 85 10.50 4.58 13.59
N SER A 86 10.28 5.69 12.88
CA SER A 86 9.10 6.53 13.05
C SER A 86 7.88 5.77 12.56
N VAL A 87 6.96 5.44 13.47
CA VAL A 87 5.79 4.62 13.17
C VAL A 87 4.51 5.38 13.45
N THR A 88 3.60 5.39 12.49
CA THR A 88 2.21 5.87 12.67
C THR A 88 1.27 4.67 12.69
N VAL A 89 0.37 4.62 13.66
CA VAL A 89 -0.68 3.59 13.73
C VAL A 89 -2.04 4.24 13.70
N ILE A 90 -2.90 3.75 12.82
CA ILE A 90 -4.30 4.15 12.72
C ILE A 90 -5.16 2.95 13.10
N ASN A 91 -5.89 3.06 14.20
CA ASN A 91 -6.95 2.13 14.55
C ASN A 91 -8.28 2.66 14.02
N LEU A 92 -8.93 1.89 13.19
CA LEU A 92 -10.22 2.23 12.62
C LEU A 92 -11.33 1.64 13.49
N SER A 93 -11.97 2.50 14.27
CA SER A 93 -13.13 2.07 15.06
C SER A 93 -14.33 1.72 14.16
N PRO A 94 -15.24 0.83 14.59
CA PRO A 94 -16.45 0.51 13.82
C PRO A 94 -17.31 1.73 13.47
N ALA A 95 -17.26 2.81 14.26
CA ALA A 95 -18.00 4.04 14.00
C ALA A 95 -17.35 4.92 12.89
N GLU A 96 -16.08 4.72 12.59
CA GLU A 96 -15.34 5.50 11.59
C GLU A 96 -15.28 4.81 10.24
N ARG A 97 -15.22 3.48 10.23
CA ARG A 97 -15.13 2.66 9.01
C ARG A 97 -16.19 2.97 7.96
N PRO A 98 -17.45 3.29 8.30
CA PRO A 98 -18.44 3.63 7.29
C PRO A 98 -18.09 4.82 6.42
N ASN A 99 -17.32 5.80 6.94
CA ASN A 99 -16.94 7.02 6.21
C ASN A 99 -15.82 6.78 5.19
N ILE A 100 -15.07 5.68 5.33
CA ILE A 100 -13.91 5.37 4.50
C ILE A 100 -14.40 4.66 3.23
N GLN A 101 -14.12 5.21 2.07
CA GLN A 101 -14.56 4.65 0.79
C GLN A 101 -13.41 4.01 0.00
N SER A 102 -12.18 4.47 0.24
CA SER A 102 -10.98 3.94 -0.39
C SER A 102 -9.84 3.81 0.61
N TYR A 103 -8.84 3.03 0.27
CA TYR A 103 -7.61 2.98 1.08
C TYR A 103 -6.86 4.33 1.09
N GLY A 104 -7.03 5.14 0.06
CA GLY A 104 -6.50 6.50 0.00
C GLY A 104 -7.05 7.40 1.11
N ASP A 105 -8.31 7.26 1.47
CA ASP A 105 -8.92 8.02 2.58
C ASP A 105 -8.23 7.76 3.93
N ILE A 106 -7.70 6.53 4.11
CA ILE A 106 -6.96 6.17 5.33
C ILE A 106 -5.57 6.82 5.34
N LEU A 107 -4.91 6.89 4.18
CA LEU A 107 -3.51 7.28 4.07
C LEU A 107 -3.30 8.79 4.01
N ARG A 108 -4.21 9.54 3.35
CA ARG A 108 -4.03 10.98 3.10
C ARG A 108 -3.74 11.85 4.33
N PRO A 109 -4.32 11.60 5.52
CA PRO A 109 -4.00 12.41 6.69
C PRO A 109 -2.64 12.09 7.34
N ILE A 110 -1.95 11.03 6.89
CA ILE A 110 -0.67 10.60 7.48
C ILE A 110 0.46 11.55 7.04
N THR A 111 1.33 11.88 7.96
CA THR A 111 2.51 12.72 7.73
C THR A 111 3.43 12.11 6.67
N SER A 112 3.95 12.95 5.79
CA SER A 112 4.84 12.60 4.66
C SER A 112 4.26 11.64 3.62
N VAL A 113 2.96 11.37 3.64
CA VAL A 113 2.27 10.59 2.62
C VAL A 113 1.52 11.50 1.65
N THR A 114 1.69 11.27 0.35
CA THR A 114 0.74 11.73 -0.69
C THR A 114 0.08 10.53 -1.33
N VAL A 115 -1.17 10.74 -1.75
CA VAL A 115 -1.96 9.74 -2.47
C VAL A 115 -2.55 10.42 -3.69
N ASP A 116 -2.10 10.03 -4.86
CA ASP A 116 -2.55 10.57 -6.14
C ASP A 116 -3.50 9.57 -6.82
N GLU A 117 -4.69 10.03 -7.17
CA GLU A 117 -5.66 9.26 -7.94
C GLU A 117 -5.53 9.65 -9.42
N TYR A 118 -5.50 8.66 -10.30
CA TYR A 118 -5.27 8.90 -11.72
C TYR A 118 -6.57 9.00 -12.55
N GLY A 119 -7.73 9.04 -11.88
CA GLY A 119 -9.03 9.04 -12.55
C GLY A 119 -9.29 7.74 -13.33
N GLN A 120 -8.78 6.62 -12.84
CA GLN A 120 -8.99 5.29 -13.40
C GLN A 120 -9.31 4.34 -12.25
N GLY A 121 -10.59 4.13 -11.98
CA GLY A 121 -11.04 3.43 -10.76
C GLY A 121 -10.57 1.99 -10.57
N GLY A 122 -10.00 1.37 -11.60
CA GLY A 122 -9.47 0.00 -11.55
C GLY A 122 -7.94 -0.06 -11.50
N VAL A 123 -7.26 1.08 -11.35
CA VAL A 123 -5.80 1.18 -11.29
C VAL A 123 -5.40 1.59 -9.87
N GLY A 124 -4.27 1.06 -9.38
CA GLY A 124 -3.73 1.41 -8.07
C GLY A 124 -3.38 2.89 -7.97
N TYR A 125 -3.60 3.50 -6.81
CA TYR A 125 -3.22 4.91 -6.56
C TYR A 125 -1.71 5.06 -6.46
N GLY A 126 -1.19 6.23 -6.80
CA GLY A 126 0.15 6.64 -6.42
C GLY A 126 0.23 6.86 -4.92
N ILE A 127 1.13 6.14 -4.25
CA ILE A 127 1.41 6.33 -2.82
C ILE A 127 2.87 6.75 -2.71
N ALA A 128 3.11 8.02 -2.36
CA ALA A 128 4.45 8.51 -2.10
C ALA A 128 4.72 8.65 -0.61
N LEU A 129 5.96 8.45 -0.22
CA LEU A 129 6.42 8.55 1.15
C LEU A 129 7.84 9.13 1.20
N ARG A 130 8.04 10.22 1.96
CA ARG A 130 9.37 10.86 2.16
C ARG A 130 10.09 11.24 0.86
N GLY A 131 9.33 11.70 -0.15
CA GLY A 131 9.88 12.11 -1.44
C GLY A 131 10.32 10.97 -2.34
N PHE A 132 9.92 9.74 -2.03
CA PHE A 132 9.81 8.68 -3.00
C PHE A 132 8.48 8.83 -3.73
N GLU A 133 8.53 8.74 -5.05
CA GLU A 133 7.55 9.29 -5.97
C GLU A 133 6.19 8.60 -5.94
N ALA A 134 5.13 9.38 -6.18
CA ALA A 134 3.77 8.89 -6.32
C ALA A 134 3.44 8.41 -7.74
N GLY A 135 4.11 8.94 -8.76
CA GLY A 135 3.81 8.69 -10.17
C GLY A 135 3.90 7.23 -10.62
N SER A 136 4.47 6.38 -9.80
CA SER A 136 4.73 4.98 -10.06
C SER A 136 3.79 4.01 -9.31
N HIS A 137 2.56 4.41 -9.01
CA HIS A 137 1.53 3.53 -8.46
C HIS A 137 1.93 2.76 -7.18
N GLY A 138 2.61 3.43 -6.24
CA GLY A 138 2.93 2.89 -4.91
C GLY A 138 4.10 1.91 -4.85
N ASN A 139 4.92 1.84 -5.89
CA ASN A 139 6.08 0.95 -6.00
C ASN A 139 7.23 1.20 -5.01
N VAL A 140 7.18 2.30 -4.29
CA VAL A 140 8.26 2.76 -3.39
C VAL A 140 7.96 2.52 -1.91
N VAL A 141 6.82 1.87 -1.63
CA VAL A 141 6.37 1.52 -0.28
C VAL A 141 5.97 0.06 -0.24
N ALA A 142 6.66 -0.74 0.57
CA ALA A 142 6.29 -2.14 0.75
C ALA A 142 4.93 -2.24 1.46
N SER A 143 3.93 -2.80 0.78
CA SER A 143 2.54 -2.88 1.25
C SER A 143 2.13 -4.31 1.55
N PHE A 144 1.50 -4.52 2.71
CA PHE A 144 1.08 -5.85 3.18
C PHE A 144 -0.38 -5.83 3.64
N VAL A 145 -1.15 -6.86 3.27
CA VAL A 145 -2.52 -7.10 3.78
C VAL A 145 -2.56 -8.42 4.53
N ASP A 146 -2.77 -8.39 5.85
CA ASP A 146 -2.70 -9.56 6.74
C ASP A 146 -1.40 -10.37 6.56
N GLY A 147 -0.26 -9.66 6.41
CA GLY A 147 1.07 -10.25 6.23
C GLY A 147 1.42 -10.72 4.82
N VAL A 148 0.51 -10.58 3.85
CA VAL A 148 0.74 -10.91 2.44
C VAL A 148 1.28 -9.69 1.70
N PRO A 149 2.45 -9.75 1.03
CA PRO A 149 2.97 -8.64 0.22
C PRO A 149 2.11 -8.43 -1.02
N ILE A 150 1.74 -7.16 -1.28
CA ILE A 150 0.82 -6.78 -2.37
C ILE A 150 1.56 -6.20 -3.57
N ASN A 151 2.73 -5.58 -3.38
CA ASN A 151 3.51 -5.03 -4.49
C ASN A 151 3.77 -6.09 -5.55
N GLN A 152 3.47 -5.80 -6.81
CA GLN A 152 3.66 -6.71 -7.94
C GLN A 152 5.07 -6.55 -8.50
N VAL A 153 5.82 -7.63 -8.58
CA VAL A 153 7.10 -7.68 -9.29
C VAL A 153 6.84 -7.75 -10.79
N GLY A 154 7.52 -6.94 -11.60
CA GLY A 154 7.32 -6.87 -13.03
C GLY A 154 5.92 -6.41 -13.45
N SER A 155 5.72 -5.12 -13.63
CA SER A 155 4.47 -4.53 -14.09
C SER A 155 4.72 -3.62 -15.29
N PHE A 156 3.69 -3.33 -16.10
CA PHE A 156 3.76 -2.34 -17.18
C PHE A 156 3.85 -0.91 -16.64
N ASP A 157 3.23 -0.65 -15.49
CA ASP A 157 3.22 0.69 -14.92
C ASP A 157 4.52 0.98 -14.16
N ALA A 158 4.92 0.09 -13.25
CA ALA A 158 6.18 0.21 -12.52
C ALA A 158 6.54 -1.11 -11.84
N GLU A 159 7.83 -1.34 -11.59
CA GLU A 159 8.28 -2.40 -10.68
C GLU A 159 7.73 -2.12 -9.29
N GLY A 160 7.00 -3.08 -8.69
CA GLY A 160 6.36 -2.90 -7.38
C GLY A 160 4.97 -2.25 -7.40
N TYR A 161 4.31 -2.19 -8.57
CA TYR A 161 2.92 -1.72 -8.71
C TYR A 161 2.03 -2.23 -7.58
N THR A 162 1.27 -1.33 -6.94
CA THR A 162 0.44 -1.66 -5.78
C THR A 162 -1.03 -1.34 -6.05
N ASP A 163 -1.84 -2.36 -6.24
CA ASP A 163 -3.30 -2.24 -6.34
C ASP A 163 -3.96 -2.73 -5.05
N LEU A 164 -4.54 -1.82 -4.29
CA LEU A 164 -5.30 -2.07 -3.07
C LEU A 164 -6.82 -1.90 -3.26
N ASN A 165 -7.31 -1.79 -4.50
CA ASN A 165 -8.76 -1.68 -4.78
C ASN A 165 -9.54 -2.92 -4.35
N HIS A 166 -8.85 -4.07 -4.19
CA HIS A 166 -9.42 -5.28 -3.61
C HIS A 166 -9.61 -5.22 -2.08
N LEU A 167 -9.05 -4.23 -1.39
CA LEU A 167 -9.21 -4.05 0.05
C LEU A 167 -10.60 -3.45 0.35
N ILE A 168 -11.37 -4.11 1.20
CA ILE A 168 -12.64 -3.56 1.69
C ILE A 168 -12.34 -2.68 2.91
N PRO A 169 -12.42 -1.34 2.80
CA PRO A 169 -11.99 -0.43 3.88
C PRO A 169 -12.74 -0.66 5.19
N GLN A 170 -14.02 -1.06 5.12
CA GLN A 170 -14.86 -1.31 6.30
C GLN A 170 -14.41 -2.55 7.09
N LEU A 171 -13.61 -3.43 6.49
CA LEU A 171 -13.02 -4.59 7.15
C LEU A 171 -11.62 -4.30 7.71
N VAL A 172 -11.02 -3.16 7.39
CA VAL A 172 -9.70 -2.79 7.95
C VAL A 172 -9.87 -2.38 9.40
N GLY A 173 -9.18 -3.07 10.30
CA GLY A 173 -9.15 -2.74 11.72
C GLY A 173 -8.02 -1.80 12.10
N LYS A 174 -6.85 -1.99 11.46
CA LYS A 174 -5.63 -1.25 11.80
C LYS A 174 -4.76 -1.04 10.57
N VAL A 175 -4.10 0.11 10.49
CA VAL A 175 -3.04 0.40 9.53
C VAL A 175 -1.80 0.86 10.30
N GLU A 176 -0.67 0.25 10.02
CA GLU A 176 0.63 0.57 10.61
C GLU A 176 1.58 0.99 9.50
N LEU A 177 2.13 2.18 9.58
CA LEU A 177 3.10 2.72 8.63
C LEU A 177 4.42 2.94 9.34
N ALA A 178 5.47 2.24 8.91
CA ALA A 178 6.84 2.43 9.36
C ALA A 178 7.60 3.23 8.29
N ARG A 179 8.10 4.42 8.64
CA ARG A 179 8.84 5.28 7.73
C ARG A 179 10.30 4.86 7.61
N GLY A 180 10.84 4.98 6.41
CA GLY A 180 12.22 4.62 6.11
C GLY A 180 12.48 3.10 6.07
N PRO A 181 13.70 2.70 5.71
CA PRO A 181 14.06 1.30 5.46
C PRO A 181 14.44 0.55 6.75
N PHE A 182 13.78 0.79 7.87
CA PHE A 182 14.26 0.31 9.17
C PHE A 182 13.54 -0.95 9.67
N ASP A 183 12.41 -1.34 9.07
CA ASP A 183 11.73 -2.58 9.38
C ASP A 183 12.46 -3.77 8.73
N VAL A 184 12.93 -4.71 9.54
CA VAL A 184 13.67 -5.89 9.09
C VAL A 184 12.82 -6.88 8.29
N ARG A 185 11.50 -6.84 8.46
CA ARG A 185 10.55 -7.72 7.75
C ARG A 185 10.31 -7.27 6.32
N ALA A 186 10.42 -5.96 6.07
CA ALA A 186 10.24 -5.38 4.75
C ALA A 186 11.53 -5.55 3.94
N GLY A 187 11.42 -6.20 2.78
CA GLY A 187 12.48 -6.43 1.81
C GLY A 187 12.40 -5.46 0.66
N ASP A 188 12.06 -5.98 -0.52
CA ASP A 188 11.89 -5.20 -1.74
C ASP A 188 10.80 -4.12 -1.59
N PHE A 189 10.94 -3.03 -2.34
CA PHE A 189 10.03 -1.87 -2.39
C PHE A 189 9.95 -1.01 -1.12
N ALA A 190 10.64 -1.36 -0.02
CA ALA A 190 10.62 -0.57 1.21
C ALA A 190 11.57 0.65 1.13
N LEU A 191 11.48 1.45 0.06
CA LEU A 191 12.34 2.63 -0.16
C LEU A 191 11.90 3.79 0.75
N GLY A 192 10.64 4.19 0.68
CA GLY A 192 10.03 5.20 1.58
C GLY A 192 9.67 4.63 2.95
N GLY A 193 9.36 3.34 3.00
CA GLY A 193 8.90 2.64 4.21
C GLY A 193 8.03 1.44 3.92
N SER A 194 7.24 1.02 4.91
CA SER A 194 6.32 -0.10 4.78
C SER A 194 4.96 0.19 5.42
N ILE A 195 3.89 -0.33 4.82
CA ILE A 195 2.51 -0.21 5.31
C ILE A 195 1.92 -1.60 5.52
N TYR A 196 1.34 -1.81 6.70
CA TYR A 196 0.67 -3.05 7.08
C TYR A 196 -0.81 -2.78 7.33
N TYR A 197 -1.68 -3.35 6.50
CA TYR A 197 -3.12 -3.34 6.68
C TYR A 197 -3.52 -4.63 7.40
N THR A 198 -4.09 -4.50 8.58
CA THR A 198 -4.64 -5.64 9.32
C THR A 198 -6.15 -5.57 9.27
N THR A 199 -6.79 -6.59 8.72
CA THR A 199 -8.24 -6.65 8.67
C THR A 199 -8.80 -7.18 10.00
N ASP A 200 -10.03 -6.75 10.33
CA ASP A 200 -10.71 -7.15 11.55
C ASP A 200 -11.07 -8.65 11.50
N ASP A 201 -10.77 -9.35 12.56
CA ASP A 201 -11.10 -10.77 12.70
C ASP A 201 -12.53 -11.00 13.21
N GLN A 202 -13.17 -9.95 13.76
CA GLN A 202 -14.52 -10.00 14.31
C GLN A 202 -15.33 -8.75 13.89
N PRO A 203 -15.52 -8.50 12.57
CA PRO A 203 -16.28 -7.36 12.11
C PRO A 203 -17.74 -7.48 12.58
N ALA A 204 -18.34 -6.34 12.90
CA ALA A 204 -19.74 -6.30 13.29
C ALA A 204 -20.64 -6.81 12.15
N PRO A 205 -21.49 -7.83 12.39
CA PRO A 205 -22.41 -8.31 11.37
C PRO A 205 -23.48 -7.26 11.06
N GLY A 206 -23.80 -7.08 9.79
CA GLY A 206 -24.73 -6.04 9.37
C GLY A 206 -24.66 -5.73 7.89
N LEU A 207 -25.39 -4.69 7.49
CA LEU A 207 -25.45 -4.19 6.13
C LEU A 207 -24.99 -2.73 6.10
N TYR A 208 -23.92 -2.44 5.39
CA TYR A 208 -23.54 -1.10 4.97
C TYR A 208 -24.22 -0.76 3.65
N MET A 209 -24.77 0.44 3.54
CA MET A 209 -25.29 1.00 2.30
C MET A 209 -24.77 2.42 2.16
N ASN A 210 -24.27 2.76 1.00
CA ASN A 210 -23.72 4.09 0.72
C ASN A 210 -24.16 4.61 -0.64
N GLY A 211 -24.14 5.91 -0.77
CA GLY A 211 -24.41 6.62 -2.02
C GLY A 211 -23.71 7.98 -2.03
N GLY A 212 -23.63 8.57 -3.21
CA GLY A 212 -22.97 9.86 -3.39
C GLY A 212 -23.34 10.54 -4.70
N ASN A 213 -22.70 11.67 -4.97
CA ASN A 213 -22.79 12.29 -6.29
C ASN A 213 -22.11 11.39 -7.35
N PHE A 214 -22.23 11.77 -8.62
CA PHE A 214 -21.70 11.03 -9.78
C PHE A 214 -22.18 9.58 -9.88
N GLY A 215 -23.46 9.32 -9.56
CA GLY A 215 -24.04 7.98 -9.64
C GLY A 215 -23.44 6.96 -8.67
N THR A 216 -22.71 7.41 -7.66
CA THR A 216 -22.07 6.51 -6.69
C THR A 216 -23.10 5.79 -5.83
N ALA A 217 -23.05 4.47 -5.80
CA ALA A 217 -23.85 3.62 -4.92
C ALA A 217 -23.09 2.35 -4.56
N GLY A 218 -23.31 1.84 -3.35
CA GLY A 218 -22.66 0.62 -2.92
C GLY A 218 -23.33 -0.03 -1.72
N GLY A 219 -22.93 -1.25 -1.44
CA GLY A 219 -23.33 -1.99 -0.26
C GLY A 219 -22.34 -3.06 0.12
N LEU A 220 -22.25 -3.36 1.41
CA LEU A 220 -21.43 -4.44 1.96
C LEU A 220 -22.26 -5.17 3.02
N GLY A 221 -22.56 -6.45 2.77
CA GLY A 221 -23.15 -7.35 3.76
C GLY A 221 -22.06 -8.13 4.49
N ILE A 222 -22.15 -8.21 5.82
CA ILE A 222 -21.26 -9.01 6.67
C ILE A 222 -22.11 -9.95 7.52
N TYR A 223 -21.85 -11.24 7.42
CA TYR A 223 -22.47 -12.27 8.24
C TYR A 223 -21.41 -12.97 9.08
N SER A 224 -21.42 -12.73 10.38
CA SER A 224 -20.50 -13.37 11.33
C SER A 224 -21.19 -14.57 12.00
N PHE A 225 -20.45 -15.65 12.21
CA PHE A 225 -20.94 -16.88 12.84
C PHE A 225 -19.92 -17.42 13.83
N SER A 226 -20.45 -18.08 14.87
CA SER A 226 -19.65 -18.82 15.86
C SER A 226 -20.30 -20.15 16.11
N THR A 227 -19.84 -21.18 15.40
CA THR A 227 -20.35 -22.56 15.50
C THR A 227 -19.14 -23.49 15.65
N PRO A 228 -18.76 -23.86 16.90
CA PRO A 228 -17.61 -24.69 17.12
C PRO A 228 -17.61 -25.97 16.24
N PRO A 229 -16.49 -26.37 15.64
CA PRO A 229 -15.14 -25.84 15.87
C PRO A 229 -14.74 -24.62 15.00
N VAL A 230 -15.65 -23.99 14.26
CA VAL A 230 -15.36 -22.93 13.28
C VAL A 230 -16.05 -21.65 13.71
N ASN A 231 -15.28 -20.58 13.82
CA ASN A 231 -15.78 -19.21 13.90
C ASN A 231 -15.41 -18.48 12.61
N GLY A 232 -16.07 -17.39 12.25
CA GLY A 232 -15.68 -16.65 11.09
C GLY A 232 -16.75 -15.66 10.61
N TYR A 233 -16.48 -15.11 9.44
CA TYR A 233 -17.44 -14.26 8.74
C TYR A 233 -17.36 -14.43 7.22
N LEU A 234 -18.48 -14.15 6.58
CA LEU A 234 -18.63 -14.01 5.14
C LEU A 234 -18.95 -12.55 4.84
N SER A 235 -18.39 -12.02 3.78
CA SER A 235 -18.70 -10.67 3.32
C SER A 235 -18.89 -10.60 1.81
N LEU A 236 -19.79 -9.71 1.38
CA LEU A 236 -20.03 -9.42 -0.03
C LEU A 236 -20.22 -7.91 -0.19
N GLY A 237 -19.30 -7.29 -0.90
CA GLY A 237 -19.32 -5.89 -1.29
C GLY A 237 -19.65 -5.73 -2.78
N ILE A 238 -20.46 -4.73 -3.09
CA ILE A 238 -20.72 -4.26 -4.45
C ILE A 238 -20.60 -2.75 -4.47
N GLN A 239 -20.04 -2.20 -5.53
CA GLN A 239 -19.91 -0.76 -5.72
C GLN A 239 -20.09 -0.39 -7.19
N THR A 240 -20.72 0.76 -7.44
CA THR A 240 -20.81 1.39 -8.75
C THR A 240 -20.66 2.89 -8.64
N THR A 241 -20.09 3.52 -9.65
CA THR A 241 -20.08 4.97 -9.86
C THR A 241 -20.05 5.26 -11.35
N ASP A 242 -20.61 6.39 -11.75
CA ASP A 242 -20.45 6.90 -13.13
C ASP A 242 -19.17 7.73 -13.27
N GLY A 243 -18.57 8.17 -12.12
CA GLY A 243 -17.40 9.03 -12.07
C GLY A 243 -17.70 10.51 -12.36
N TYR A 244 -16.71 11.36 -12.14
CA TYR A 244 -16.82 12.80 -12.40
C TYR A 244 -16.67 13.16 -13.88
N ARG A 245 -15.83 12.43 -14.59
CA ARG A 245 -15.51 12.65 -16.00
C ARG A 245 -16.30 11.72 -16.90
N ASP A 246 -16.40 12.07 -18.17
CA ASP A 246 -16.87 11.14 -19.20
C ASP A 246 -15.98 9.89 -19.20
N ASN A 247 -16.56 8.72 -19.39
CA ASN A 247 -15.85 7.44 -19.35
C ASN A 247 -15.04 7.15 -18.07
N ASP A 248 -15.57 7.55 -16.89
CA ASP A 248 -14.93 7.40 -15.57
C ASP A 248 -15.69 6.40 -14.67
N GLY A 249 -16.54 5.59 -15.26
CA GLY A 249 -17.39 4.66 -14.53
C GLY A 249 -16.61 3.49 -13.93
N LEU A 250 -17.08 2.99 -12.78
CA LEU A 250 -16.56 1.80 -12.11
C LEU A 250 -17.70 0.89 -11.67
N LYS A 251 -17.53 -0.41 -11.82
CA LYS A 251 -18.40 -1.43 -11.19
C LYS A 251 -17.51 -2.50 -10.59
N SER A 252 -17.72 -2.83 -9.32
CA SER A 252 -16.94 -3.85 -8.63
C SER A 252 -17.79 -4.78 -7.79
N ILE A 253 -17.29 -6.00 -7.65
CA ILE A 253 -17.76 -7.00 -6.71
C ILE A 253 -16.57 -7.54 -5.92
N ASN A 254 -16.73 -7.74 -4.60
CA ASN A 254 -15.67 -8.17 -3.73
C ASN A 254 -16.25 -9.05 -2.62
N THR A 255 -15.71 -10.27 -2.46
CA THR A 255 -15.93 -11.08 -1.26
C THR A 255 -14.65 -11.09 -0.44
N PHE A 256 -14.77 -11.13 0.86
CA PHE A 256 -13.63 -11.24 1.77
C PHE A 256 -14.09 -12.04 2.98
N ASP A 257 -13.72 -13.30 3.01
CA ASP A 257 -14.25 -14.28 3.95
C ASP A 257 -13.13 -14.82 4.84
N LYS A 258 -13.32 -14.87 6.15
CA LYS A 258 -12.36 -15.46 7.09
C LYS A 258 -13.01 -16.54 7.93
N PHE A 259 -12.28 -17.65 8.11
CA PHE A 259 -12.64 -18.78 8.94
C PHE A 259 -11.53 -19.04 9.95
N PHE A 260 -11.88 -19.20 11.22
CA PHE A 260 -10.92 -19.41 12.30
C PHE A 260 -11.11 -20.79 12.91
N PHE A 261 -10.01 -21.50 13.01
CA PHE A 261 -9.92 -22.84 13.59
C PHE A 261 -8.94 -22.81 14.75
N HIS A 262 -9.37 -23.26 15.91
CA HIS A 262 -8.46 -23.46 17.04
C HIS A 262 -7.74 -24.80 16.85
N ILE A 263 -6.45 -24.77 16.59
CA ILE A 263 -5.63 -25.96 16.33
C ILE A 263 -4.31 -25.84 17.09
N LEU A 264 -3.85 -26.96 17.67
CA LEU A 264 -2.67 -26.96 18.54
C LEU A 264 -2.85 -25.92 19.67
N ASP A 265 -1.82 -25.11 19.92
CA ASP A 265 -1.83 -24.04 20.92
C ASP A 265 -2.08 -22.66 20.27
N GLY A 266 -2.86 -22.61 19.16
CA GLY A 266 -3.06 -21.37 18.43
C GLY A 266 -4.30 -21.35 17.55
N THR A 267 -4.42 -20.27 16.79
CA THR A 267 -5.51 -20.04 15.86
C THR A 267 -4.99 -20.08 14.43
N LEU A 268 -5.61 -20.90 13.58
CA LEU A 268 -5.46 -20.90 12.13
C LEU A 268 -6.59 -20.06 11.52
N ALA A 269 -6.25 -18.95 10.88
CA ALA A 269 -7.15 -18.19 10.03
C ALA A 269 -7.00 -18.64 8.57
N VAL A 270 -8.12 -18.89 7.91
CA VAL A 270 -8.21 -19.18 6.48
C VAL A 270 -9.00 -18.07 5.82
N ARG A 271 -8.36 -17.29 4.94
CA ARG A 271 -8.97 -16.21 4.18
C ARG A 271 -9.21 -16.64 2.74
N PHE A 272 -10.39 -16.34 2.23
CA PHE A 272 -10.73 -16.43 0.81
C PHE A 272 -11.19 -15.06 0.33
N GLN A 273 -10.76 -14.67 -0.87
CA GLN A 273 -11.21 -13.44 -1.50
C GLN A 273 -11.39 -13.63 -2.99
N ILE A 274 -12.45 -13.03 -3.53
CA ILE A 274 -12.68 -12.87 -4.95
C ILE A 274 -13.04 -11.41 -5.18
N TYR A 275 -12.22 -10.73 -5.97
CA TYR A 275 -12.44 -9.36 -6.39
C TYR A 275 -12.47 -9.29 -7.92
N SER A 276 -13.38 -8.49 -8.45
CA SER A 276 -13.45 -8.15 -9.87
C SER A 276 -14.00 -6.75 -10.04
N ASN A 277 -13.44 -6.00 -10.96
CA ASN A 277 -14.00 -4.73 -11.39
C ASN A 277 -13.93 -4.56 -12.91
N ASP A 278 -14.83 -3.70 -13.41
CA ASP A 278 -14.79 -3.11 -14.75
C ASP A 278 -14.76 -1.58 -14.59
N PHE A 279 -13.91 -0.90 -15.34
CA PHE A 279 -13.71 0.54 -15.23
C PHE A 279 -13.50 1.24 -16.56
N GLY A 280 -13.93 2.49 -16.63
CA GLY A 280 -13.55 3.45 -17.67
C GLY A 280 -12.23 4.15 -17.32
N ALA A 281 -11.58 4.74 -18.31
CA ALA A 281 -10.35 5.49 -18.16
C ALA A 281 -10.42 6.76 -19.01
N PRO A 282 -10.73 7.92 -18.38
CA PRO A 282 -10.87 9.17 -19.14
C PRO A 282 -9.57 9.75 -19.69
N GLY A 283 -8.40 9.25 -19.24
CA GLY A 283 -7.09 9.72 -19.70
C GLY A 283 -6.73 11.12 -19.18
N TYR A 284 -5.59 11.64 -19.62
CA TYR A 284 -5.06 12.95 -19.19
C TYR A 284 -5.41 14.06 -20.17
N LEU A 285 -5.81 15.25 -19.66
CA LEU A 285 -6.14 16.41 -20.45
C LEU A 285 -4.96 17.38 -20.51
N ASN A 286 -4.71 18.00 -21.66
CA ASN A 286 -3.70 19.04 -21.79
C ASN A 286 -4.03 20.24 -20.91
N LYS A 287 -3.16 20.55 -19.93
CA LYS A 287 -3.34 21.61 -18.93
C LYS A 287 -3.56 23.00 -19.55
N SER A 288 -2.82 23.32 -20.63
CA SER A 288 -2.95 24.62 -21.30
C SER A 288 -4.29 24.78 -22.00
N LEU A 289 -4.79 23.72 -22.65
CA LEU A 289 -6.09 23.71 -23.31
C LEU A 289 -7.23 23.79 -22.28
N LEU A 290 -7.09 23.07 -21.16
CA LEU A 290 -8.03 23.09 -20.05
C LEU A 290 -8.11 24.50 -19.42
N LEU A 291 -6.96 25.13 -19.12
CA LEU A 291 -6.91 26.47 -18.51
C LEU A 291 -7.41 27.55 -19.45
N SER A 292 -7.29 27.38 -20.77
CA SER A 292 -7.84 28.31 -21.78
C SER A 292 -9.33 28.11 -22.05
N GLY A 293 -9.95 27.08 -21.45
CA GLY A 293 -11.37 26.73 -21.64
C GLY A 293 -11.68 26.07 -22.99
N LYS A 294 -10.66 25.60 -23.71
CA LYS A 294 -10.84 24.82 -24.95
C LYS A 294 -11.23 23.37 -24.72
N LEU A 295 -10.88 22.84 -23.56
CA LEU A 295 -11.31 21.51 -23.08
C LEU A 295 -12.16 21.67 -21.81
N SER A 296 -13.17 20.82 -21.68
CA SER A 296 -13.93 20.70 -20.43
C SER A 296 -13.15 19.83 -19.44
N PRO A 297 -13.17 20.11 -18.12
CA PRO A 297 -12.56 19.23 -17.13
C PRO A 297 -13.21 17.86 -17.04
N THR A 298 -14.38 17.68 -17.65
CA THR A 298 -15.10 16.39 -17.67
C THR A 298 -14.85 15.56 -18.92
N GLU A 299 -14.15 16.09 -19.93
CA GLU A 299 -13.90 15.34 -21.17
C GLU A 299 -13.00 14.11 -20.94
N ALA A 300 -13.22 13.06 -21.73
CA ALA A 300 -12.34 11.91 -21.85
C ALA A 300 -11.52 11.99 -23.15
N ILE A 301 -10.30 11.46 -23.11
CA ILE A 301 -9.41 11.43 -24.29
C ILE A 301 -9.99 10.45 -25.33
N ASP A 302 -10.31 9.24 -24.92
CA ASP A 302 -10.91 8.19 -25.75
C ASP A 302 -12.04 7.51 -24.97
N GLN A 303 -13.25 7.49 -25.55
CA GLN A 303 -14.42 6.86 -24.93
C GLN A 303 -14.32 5.33 -24.90
N SER A 304 -13.36 4.74 -25.61
CA SER A 304 -13.12 3.31 -25.62
C SER A 304 -12.05 2.87 -24.60
N ASP A 305 -11.38 3.80 -23.92
CA ASP A 305 -10.42 3.48 -22.88
C ASP A 305 -11.09 2.89 -21.63
N GLY A 306 -10.34 2.13 -20.84
CA GLY A 306 -10.85 1.45 -19.66
C GLY A 306 -10.30 0.05 -19.51
N GLY A 307 -10.89 -0.74 -18.64
CA GLY A 307 -10.35 -2.07 -18.41
C GLY A 307 -11.10 -2.88 -17.38
N SER A 308 -10.44 -3.93 -16.93
CA SER A 308 -10.90 -4.77 -15.83
C SER A 308 -9.71 -5.29 -15.03
N THR A 309 -9.87 -5.40 -13.73
CA THR A 309 -8.92 -6.08 -12.84
C THR A 309 -9.64 -7.15 -12.03
N GLY A 310 -8.91 -8.17 -11.65
CA GLY A 310 -9.46 -9.24 -10.81
C GLY A 310 -8.39 -9.87 -9.95
N GLN A 311 -8.77 -10.26 -8.73
CA GLN A 311 -7.91 -10.99 -7.82
C GLN A 311 -8.68 -12.11 -7.14
N GLN A 312 -8.09 -13.29 -7.10
CA GLN A 312 -8.54 -14.40 -6.28
C GLN A 312 -7.40 -14.79 -5.34
N ASN A 313 -7.69 -14.94 -4.06
CA ASN A 313 -6.66 -15.36 -3.13
C ASN A 313 -7.16 -16.35 -2.07
N VAL A 314 -6.21 -17.16 -1.61
CA VAL A 314 -6.33 -18.02 -0.44
C VAL A 314 -5.13 -17.76 0.45
N VAL A 315 -5.37 -17.41 1.70
CA VAL A 315 -4.33 -17.13 2.68
C VAL A 315 -4.58 -17.95 3.95
N LEU A 316 -3.56 -18.62 4.42
CA LEU A 316 -3.55 -19.37 5.67
C LEU A 316 -2.61 -18.65 6.63
N THR A 317 -3.11 -18.22 7.78
CA THR A 317 -2.28 -17.61 8.82
C THR A 317 -2.48 -18.34 10.13
N TYR A 318 -1.41 -18.95 10.64
CA TYR A 318 -1.38 -19.54 11.96
C TYR A 318 -0.67 -18.61 12.94
N ARG A 319 -1.21 -18.46 14.15
CA ARG A 319 -0.60 -17.74 15.24
C ARG A 319 -0.78 -18.51 16.55
N GLU A 320 0.31 -18.68 17.29
CA GLU A 320 0.25 -19.15 18.69
C GLU A 320 -0.51 -18.18 19.57
N ASP A 321 -1.42 -18.68 20.39
CA ASP A 321 -2.23 -17.91 21.33
C ASP A 321 -1.65 -17.95 22.73
N GLY A 322 -2.01 -16.95 23.57
CA GLY A 322 -1.68 -16.95 25.00
C GLY A 322 -0.19 -16.83 25.33
N THR A 323 0.64 -16.36 24.42
CA THR A 323 2.08 -16.18 24.61
C THR A 323 2.56 -14.81 24.17
N ASP A 324 3.52 -14.23 24.89
CA ASP A 324 4.25 -13.02 24.50
C ASP A 324 5.34 -13.32 23.45
N GLN A 325 5.57 -14.60 23.13
CA GLN A 325 6.57 -15.10 22.20
C GLN A 325 5.91 -15.90 21.07
N PRO A 326 4.97 -15.31 20.31
CA PRO A 326 4.21 -16.08 19.34
C PRO A 326 5.08 -16.58 18.20
N PHE A 327 4.80 -17.82 17.76
CA PHE A 327 5.11 -18.26 16.42
C PHE A 327 3.98 -17.80 15.49
N THR A 328 4.33 -17.24 14.33
CA THR A 328 3.38 -16.87 13.29
C THR A 328 3.83 -17.46 11.97
N GLY A 329 2.93 -18.09 11.25
CA GLY A 329 3.18 -18.61 9.91
C GLY A 329 2.09 -18.15 8.95
N THR A 330 2.47 -17.62 7.79
CA THR A 330 1.55 -17.22 6.71
C THR A 330 1.93 -17.98 5.45
N LEU A 331 0.94 -18.56 4.77
CA LEU A 331 1.06 -19.18 3.46
C LEU A 331 -0.02 -18.57 2.55
N TYR A 332 0.33 -18.21 1.31
CA TYR A 332 -0.60 -17.54 0.42
C TYR A 332 -0.47 -18.01 -1.03
N LEU A 333 -1.61 -17.93 -1.73
CA LEU A 333 -1.72 -18.08 -3.18
C LEU A 333 -2.67 -17.01 -3.69
N LEU A 334 -2.18 -16.17 -4.61
CA LEU A 334 -2.94 -15.14 -5.28
C LEU A 334 -2.90 -15.38 -6.79
N HIS A 335 -4.02 -15.10 -7.45
CA HIS A 335 -4.11 -15.02 -8.89
C HIS A 335 -4.67 -13.66 -9.26
N ASP A 336 -3.89 -12.88 -10.02
CA ASP A 336 -4.23 -11.52 -10.44
C ASP A 336 -4.37 -11.47 -11.96
N THR A 337 -5.37 -10.73 -12.41
CA THR A 337 -5.58 -10.37 -13.80
C THR A 337 -5.71 -8.87 -13.94
N PHE A 338 -5.01 -8.30 -14.91
CA PHE A 338 -5.06 -6.89 -15.25
C PHE A 338 -5.23 -6.75 -16.76
N LYS A 339 -6.18 -5.92 -17.17
CA LYS A 339 -6.44 -5.63 -18.57
C LYS A 339 -6.84 -4.17 -18.69
N ARG A 340 -6.04 -3.37 -19.38
CA ARG A 340 -6.28 -1.94 -19.56
C ARG A 340 -6.06 -1.54 -21.00
N TRP A 341 -7.02 -0.84 -21.56
CA TRP A 341 -6.86 -0.04 -22.77
C TRP A 341 -6.71 1.40 -22.35
N ALA A 342 -5.65 2.04 -22.76
CA ALA A 342 -5.36 3.42 -22.42
C ALA A 342 -4.69 4.16 -23.58
N SER A 343 -5.16 5.36 -23.83
CA SER A 343 -4.57 6.30 -24.77
C SER A 343 -3.66 7.26 -24.02
N PHE A 344 -2.40 7.31 -24.45
CA PHE A 344 -1.36 8.10 -23.79
C PHE A 344 -1.12 9.43 -24.52
N GLU A 345 -2.20 10.10 -24.87
CA GLU A 345 -2.20 11.45 -25.46
C GLU A 345 -2.92 12.41 -24.50
N ALA A 346 -2.53 13.67 -24.51
CA ALA A 346 -3.13 14.68 -23.65
C ALA A 346 -4.21 15.52 -24.35
N VAL A 347 -4.70 15.07 -25.51
CA VAL A 347 -5.71 15.75 -26.32
C VAL A 347 -6.73 14.74 -26.80
N PRO A 348 -8.04 15.01 -26.69
CA PRO A 348 -9.06 14.15 -27.24
C PRO A 348 -8.83 13.92 -28.74
N THR A 349 -8.75 12.66 -29.14
CA THR A 349 -8.55 12.22 -30.52
C THR A 349 -9.69 11.31 -30.94
N PRO A 350 -10.02 11.22 -32.23
CA PRO A 350 -10.94 10.19 -32.70
C PRO A 350 -10.47 8.79 -32.29
N VAL A 351 -11.39 7.91 -31.93
CA VAL A 351 -11.11 6.54 -31.44
C VAL A 351 -10.21 5.73 -32.38
N ASP A 352 -10.24 6.00 -33.66
CA ASP A 352 -9.42 5.36 -34.72
C ASP A 352 -8.02 5.99 -34.86
N GLU A 353 -7.70 7.06 -34.11
CA GLU A 353 -6.43 7.79 -34.16
C GLU A 353 -5.78 7.95 -32.76
N SER A 354 -6.37 7.37 -31.71
CA SER A 354 -6.07 7.71 -30.31
C SER A 354 -4.75 7.17 -29.77
N GLY A 355 -3.98 6.40 -30.52
CA GLY A 355 -2.73 5.80 -30.01
C GLY A 355 -2.97 4.85 -28.82
N GLN A 356 -4.13 4.20 -28.77
CA GLN A 356 -4.53 3.32 -27.67
C GLN A 356 -3.65 2.08 -27.59
N ALA A 357 -3.23 1.73 -26.38
CA ALA A 357 -2.52 0.49 -26.09
C ALA A 357 -3.35 -0.43 -25.18
N LEU A 358 -3.25 -1.74 -25.39
CA LEU A 358 -3.74 -2.77 -24.49
C LEU A 358 -2.58 -3.31 -23.63
N ASN A 359 -2.63 -3.09 -22.33
CA ASN A 359 -1.80 -3.78 -21.36
C ASN A 359 -2.58 -4.97 -20.79
N TYR A 360 -2.03 -6.18 -20.88
CA TYR A 360 -2.62 -7.39 -20.33
C TYR A 360 -1.60 -8.14 -19.47
N ALA A 361 -1.95 -8.40 -18.21
CA ALA A 361 -1.17 -9.20 -17.28
C ALA A 361 -2.03 -10.32 -16.67
N ASN A 362 -1.44 -11.50 -16.56
CA ASN A 362 -1.98 -12.62 -15.80
C ASN A 362 -0.87 -13.15 -14.91
N ARG A 363 -1.09 -13.16 -13.60
CA ARG A 363 -0.08 -13.45 -12.58
C ARG A 363 -0.57 -14.46 -11.57
N ILE A 364 0.33 -15.34 -11.16
CA ILE A 364 0.17 -16.17 -9.97
C ILE A 364 1.29 -15.79 -9.00
N GLN A 365 0.92 -15.41 -7.79
CA GLN A 365 1.84 -15.14 -6.70
C GLN A 365 1.63 -16.17 -5.59
N THR A 366 2.69 -16.80 -5.11
CA THR A 366 2.66 -17.72 -3.98
C THR A 366 3.84 -17.47 -3.07
N GLY A 367 3.69 -17.78 -1.80
CA GLY A 367 4.81 -17.67 -0.86
C GLY A 367 4.42 -17.98 0.56
N SER A 368 5.44 -17.92 1.41
CA SER A 368 5.29 -18.20 2.84
C SER A 368 6.17 -17.27 3.68
N THR A 369 5.76 -17.03 4.91
CA THR A 369 6.57 -16.37 5.93
C THR A 369 6.36 -17.06 7.26
N LEU A 370 7.45 -17.45 7.92
CA LEU A 370 7.46 -18.04 9.24
C LEU A 370 8.31 -17.16 10.15
N GLN A 371 7.78 -16.78 11.31
CA GLN A 371 8.53 -15.95 12.27
C GLN A 371 8.27 -16.39 13.70
N LYS A 372 9.25 -16.14 14.56
CA LYS A 372 9.20 -16.43 16.00
C LYS A 372 9.83 -15.30 16.78
N TYR A 373 9.17 -14.94 17.88
CA TYR A 373 9.71 -14.04 18.90
C TYR A 373 10.29 -14.84 20.05
N PHE A 374 11.40 -14.32 20.60
CA PHE A 374 12.02 -14.81 21.82
C PHE A 374 12.26 -13.62 22.74
N LEU A 375 11.76 -13.69 23.95
CA LEU A 375 11.92 -12.66 24.98
C LEU A 375 12.71 -13.23 26.14
N TRP A 376 13.77 -12.55 26.52
CA TRP A 376 14.61 -12.94 27.67
C TRP A 376 14.72 -11.81 28.68
N ASN A 377 14.37 -12.12 29.93
CA ASN A 377 14.75 -11.32 31.08
C ASN A 377 16.12 -11.80 31.54
N LEU A 378 17.11 -10.91 31.45
CA LEU A 378 18.50 -11.21 31.79
C LEU A 378 18.82 -10.71 33.22
N PRO A 379 19.93 -11.15 33.85
CA PRO A 379 20.37 -10.63 35.16
C PRO A 379 20.53 -9.10 35.13
N TYR A 380 20.48 -8.49 36.32
CA TYR A 380 20.64 -7.03 36.56
C TYR A 380 19.61 -6.13 35.88
N GLY A 381 18.41 -6.66 35.60
CA GLY A 381 17.32 -5.91 34.98
C GLY A 381 17.49 -5.64 33.48
N MET A 382 18.40 -6.35 32.82
CA MET A 382 18.54 -6.34 31.37
C MET A 382 17.44 -7.17 30.70
N ALA A 383 17.13 -6.85 29.44
CA ALA A 383 16.23 -7.66 28.62
C ALA A 383 16.77 -7.76 27.18
N ALA A 384 16.39 -8.81 26.49
CA ALA A 384 16.70 -9.01 25.09
C ALA A 384 15.49 -9.61 24.38
N ASP A 385 15.09 -9.01 23.27
CA ASP A 385 14.00 -9.44 22.43
C ASP A 385 14.60 -9.80 21.05
N LEU A 386 14.40 -11.03 20.57
CA LEU A 386 14.89 -11.52 19.29
C LEU A 386 13.73 -11.92 18.40
N LEU A 387 13.63 -11.31 17.24
CA LEU A 387 12.76 -11.73 16.14
C LEU A 387 13.60 -12.48 15.11
N ILE A 388 13.17 -13.67 14.71
CA ILE A 388 13.73 -14.41 13.57
C ILE A 388 12.61 -14.74 12.61
N GLY A 389 12.85 -14.58 11.32
CA GLY A 389 11.92 -14.96 10.28
C GLY A 389 12.62 -15.49 9.03
N VAL A 390 11.91 -16.35 8.33
CA VAL A 390 12.31 -16.89 7.01
C VAL A 390 11.07 -16.96 6.13
N GLY A 391 11.26 -16.85 4.83
CA GLY A 391 10.14 -16.99 3.90
C GLY A 391 10.58 -17.08 2.45
N ASP A 392 9.60 -17.23 1.61
CA ASP A 392 9.74 -17.25 0.16
C ASP A 392 8.58 -16.51 -0.51
N ARG A 393 8.84 -16.03 -1.72
CA ARG A 393 7.84 -15.51 -2.63
C ARG A 393 8.18 -15.95 -4.04
N THR A 394 7.20 -16.34 -4.84
CA THR A 394 7.36 -16.65 -6.27
C THR A 394 6.22 -16.03 -7.04
N ASP A 395 6.55 -15.23 -8.03
CA ASP A 395 5.64 -14.65 -9.00
C ASP A 395 5.88 -15.28 -10.36
N ILE A 396 4.80 -15.75 -11.00
CA ILE A 396 4.78 -16.27 -12.37
C ILE A 396 3.84 -15.41 -13.16
N ALA A 397 4.34 -14.66 -14.13
CA ALA A 397 3.52 -13.72 -14.87
C ALA A 397 3.67 -13.86 -16.38
N ARG A 398 2.57 -13.54 -17.07
CA ARG A 398 2.48 -13.39 -18.52
C ARG A 398 2.03 -11.98 -18.82
N MET A 399 2.86 -11.25 -19.57
CA MET A 399 2.66 -9.85 -19.89
C MET A 399 2.55 -9.67 -21.40
N ARG A 400 1.53 -8.95 -21.86
CA ARG A 400 1.27 -8.69 -23.27
C ARG A 400 0.88 -7.23 -23.48
N ASP A 401 1.52 -6.58 -24.43
CA ASP A 401 1.17 -5.23 -24.87
C ASP A 401 0.89 -5.21 -26.37
N TYR A 402 -0.17 -4.50 -26.77
CA TYR A 402 -0.59 -4.35 -28.17
C TYR A 402 -1.02 -2.92 -28.44
N ASN A 403 -0.67 -2.39 -29.60
CA ASN A 403 -1.39 -1.23 -30.13
C ASN A 403 -2.81 -1.65 -30.48
N THR A 404 -3.77 -0.82 -30.16
CA THR A 404 -5.19 -1.09 -30.41
C THR A 404 -5.89 0.14 -31.01
N ILE A 405 -6.97 -0.11 -31.76
CA ILE A 405 -7.94 0.89 -32.16
C ILE A 405 -9.30 0.39 -31.71
N ASN A 406 -10.03 1.18 -30.94
CA ASN A 406 -11.32 0.80 -30.40
C ASN A 406 -11.31 -0.60 -29.76
N ARG A 407 -10.29 -0.83 -28.90
CA ARG A 407 -10.01 -2.10 -28.19
C ARG A 407 -9.64 -3.29 -29.09
N GLN A 408 -9.45 -3.11 -30.38
CA GLN A 408 -9.05 -4.18 -31.29
C GLN A 408 -7.55 -4.08 -31.59
N PRO A 409 -6.77 -5.15 -31.36
CA PRO A 409 -5.34 -5.17 -31.68
C PRO A 409 -5.06 -4.82 -33.13
N VAL A 410 -4.04 -3.97 -33.38
CA VAL A 410 -3.56 -3.56 -34.70
C VAL A 410 -2.07 -3.88 -34.81
N GLY A 411 -1.71 -4.68 -35.78
CA GLY A 411 -0.32 -5.08 -35.99
C GLY A 411 0.14 -6.23 -35.06
N PRO A 412 1.46 -6.46 -34.96
CA PRO A 412 2.03 -7.41 -34.03
C PRO A 412 2.01 -6.87 -32.61
N PRO A 413 2.14 -7.72 -31.57
CA PRO A 413 2.30 -7.25 -30.20
C PRO A 413 3.55 -6.38 -30.05
N ASN A 414 3.44 -5.32 -29.26
CA ASN A 414 4.58 -4.47 -28.89
C ASN A 414 5.50 -5.20 -27.91
N GLN A 415 4.88 -5.97 -26.99
CA GLN A 415 5.62 -6.69 -25.96
C GLN A 415 4.97 -8.04 -25.64
N ILE A 416 5.81 -9.07 -25.53
CA ILE A 416 5.46 -10.40 -25.04
C ILE A 416 6.54 -10.84 -24.08
N ASN A 417 6.23 -10.85 -22.78
CA ASN A 417 7.12 -11.31 -21.72
C ASN A 417 6.42 -12.36 -20.85
N ASP A 418 7.09 -13.48 -20.67
CA ASP A 418 6.76 -14.47 -19.66
C ASP A 418 7.92 -14.53 -18.67
N PHE A 419 7.64 -14.38 -17.37
CA PHE A 419 8.73 -14.47 -16.39
C PHE A 419 8.31 -15.21 -15.12
N THR A 420 9.33 -15.69 -14.42
CA THR A 420 9.25 -16.18 -13.06
C THR A 420 10.29 -15.43 -12.24
N GLU A 421 9.86 -14.79 -11.17
CA GLU A 421 10.72 -14.22 -10.16
C GLU A 421 10.47 -14.93 -8.84
N SER A 422 11.54 -15.36 -8.18
CA SER A 422 11.46 -15.99 -6.86
C SER A 422 12.42 -15.28 -5.91
N ASP A 423 11.96 -14.94 -4.72
CA ASP A 423 12.74 -14.42 -3.61
C ASP A 423 12.73 -15.44 -2.47
N LEU A 424 13.91 -15.80 -1.99
CA LEU A 424 14.11 -16.57 -0.77
C LEU A 424 14.77 -15.68 0.26
N PHE A 425 14.12 -15.43 1.40
CA PHE A 425 14.62 -14.48 2.37
C PHE A 425 14.68 -15.01 3.79
N GLY A 426 15.57 -14.40 4.57
CA GLY A 426 15.64 -14.60 6.01
C GLY A 426 16.01 -13.31 6.71
N TYR A 427 15.50 -13.11 7.92
CA TYR A 427 15.79 -11.94 8.73
C TYR A 427 15.91 -12.28 10.21
N ALA A 428 16.70 -11.45 10.91
CA ALA A 428 16.80 -11.47 12.35
C ALA A 428 16.96 -10.05 12.88
N GLN A 429 16.33 -9.75 14.02
CA GLN A 429 16.49 -8.49 14.74
C GLN A 429 16.60 -8.76 16.23
N LEU A 430 17.62 -8.19 16.85
CA LEU A 430 17.85 -8.19 18.29
C LEU A 430 17.63 -6.79 18.85
N ASP A 431 16.70 -6.67 19.80
CA ASP A 431 16.53 -5.49 20.65
C ASP A 431 17.10 -5.81 22.02
N PHE A 432 18.23 -5.17 22.36
CA PHE A 432 18.89 -5.33 23.64
C PHE A 432 18.66 -4.12 24.54
N LYS A 433 18.14 -4.36 25.73
CA LYS A 433 17.84 -3.35 26.76
C LYS A 433 18.80 -3.55 27.95
N PRO A 434 20.01 -2.97 27.93
CA PRO A 434 20.97 -3.09 29.05
C PRO A 434 20.45 -2.39 30.32
N VAL A 435 19.63 -1.36 30.17
CA VAL A 435 18.91 -0.65 31.24
C VAL A 435 17.54 -0.23 30.72
N SER A 436 16.60 0.03 31.61
CA SER A 436 15.20 0.31 31.26
C SER A 436 15.00 1.51 30.32
N TRP A 437 15.89 2.47 30.34
CA TRP A 437 15.82 3.70 29.53
C TRP A 437 16.60 3.63 28.22
N LEU A 438 17.37 2.54 27.94
CA LEU A 438 18.18 2.38 26.73
C LEU A 438 17.82 1.09 25.99
N LYS A 439 17.49 1.20 24.70
CA LYS A 439 17.31 0.08 23.76
C LYS A 439 18.31 0.23 22.62
N LEU A 440 19.06 -0.84 22.35
CA LEU A 440 19.94 -0.99 21.20
C LEU A 440 19.32 -2.02 20.25
N THR A 441 19.14 -1.65 19.00
CA THR A 441 18.56 -2.51 17.96
C THR A 441 19.62 -2.84 16.92
N GLY A 442 19.75 -4.11 16.58
CA GLY A 442 20.55 -4.59 15.46
C GLY A 442 19.74 -5.61 14.65
N GLY A 443 19.65 -5.41 13.36
CA GLY A 443 18.91 -6.31 12.47
C GLY A 443 19.61 -6.51 11.13
N ILE A 444 19.31 -7.64 10.52
CA ILE A 444 19.74 -7.96 9.15
C ILE A 444 18.65 -8.75 8.46
N ARG A 445 18.43 -8.44 7.19
CA ARG A 445 17.66 -9.25 6.25
C ARG A 445 18.57 -9.61 5.08
N TYR A 446 18.43 -10.80 4.56
CA TYR A 446 19.10 -11.25 3.34
C TYR A 446 18.05 -11.80 2.40
N ASP A 447 18.02 -11.28 1.18
CA ASP A 447 17.13 -11.70 0.10
C ASP A 447 18.00 -12.34 -1.01
N TYR A 448 17.51 -13.43 -1.62
CA TYR A 448 18.18 -14.11 -2.72
C TYR A 448 17.18 -14.39 -3.83
N PHE A 449 17.36 -13.68 -4.93
CA PHE A 449 16.47 -13.68 -6.08
C PHE A 449 16.91 -14.64 -7.16
N PHE A 450 15.91 -15.25 -7.81
CA PHE A 450 16.06 -16.03 -9.02
C PHE A 450 15.11 -15.46 -10.06
N PHE A 451 15.64 -15.09 -11.23
CA PHE A 451 14.87 -14.58 -12.35
C PHE A 451 14.97 -15.56 -13.52
N ASP A 452 13.84 -15.87 -14.16
CA ASP A 452 13.75 -16.63 -15.40
C ASP A 452 12.80 -15.87 -16.33
N ILE A 453 13.35 -15.21 -17.34
CA ILE A 453 12.65 -14.25 -18.20
C ILE A 453 12.69 -14.77 -19.65
N ASP A 454 11.54 -14.94 -20.28
CA ASP A 454 11.37 -15.22 -21.73
C ASP A 454 10.81 -13.98 -22.42
N ASP A 455 11.68 -13.08 -22.82
CA ASP A 455 11.37 -11.87 -23.60
C ASP A 455 11.27 -12.24 -25.08
N GLN A 456 10.08 -12.57 -25.52
CA GLN A 456 9.83 -12.99 -26.89
C GLN A 456 9.89 -11.83 -27.88
N THR A 457 9.69 -10.59 -27.41
CA THR A 457 9.80 -9.37 -28.21
C THR A 457 11.24 -9.19 -28.71
N ASN A 458 12.19 -9.27 -27.78
CA ASN A 458 13.62 -9.13 -28.08
C ASN A 458 14.28 -10.48 -28.40
N GLN A 459 13.52 -11.58 -28.45
CA GLN A 459 13.99 -12.95 -28.70
C GLN A 459 15.10 -13.37 -27.72
N ARG A 460 14.97 -13.02 -26.46
CA ARG A 460 15.91 -13.30 -25.40
C ARG A 460 15.30 -14.15 -24.29
N ALA A 461 16.07 -15.13 -23.84
CA ALA A 461 15.76 -15.87 -22.63
C ALA A 461 16.94 -15.66 -21.65
N VAL A 462 16.64 -15.19 -20.46
CA VAL A 462 17.63 -14.84 -19.44
C VAL A 462 17.28 -15.55 -18.14
N SER A 463 18.26 -16.24 -17.57
CA SER A 463 18.17 -16.77 -16.22
C SER A 463 19.35 -16.19 -15.41
N LEU A 464 19.03 -15.55 -14.30
CA LEU A 464 20.04 -14.94 -13.43
C LEU A 464 19.63 -15.08 -11.96
N ASP A 465 20.61 -14.95 -11.08
CA ASP A 465 20.40 -14.93 -9.64
C ASP A 465 21.26 -13.85 -8.98
N THR A 466 20.78 -13.34 -7.85
CA THR A 466 21.47 -12.30 -7.10
C THR A 466 21.02 -12.28 -5.65
N GLY A 467 21.93 -11.92 -4.74
CA GLY A 467 21.60 -11.78 -3.33
C GLY A 467 21.96 -10.41 -2.78
N ILE A 468 21.21 -9.94 -1.80
CA ILE A 468 21.44 -8.64 -1.19
C ILE A 468 21.22 -8.66 0.33
N PRO A 469 22.24 -8.26 1.13
CA PRO A 469 22.09 -8.06 2.57
C PRO A 469 21.56 -6.66 2.88
N ASN A 470 20.64 -6.56 3.84
CA ASN A 470 20.00 -5.32 4.30
C ASN A 470 20.19 -5.13 5.81
N PRO A 471 21.35 -4.61 6.28
CA PRO A 471 21.60 -4.34 7.68
C PRO A 471 20.80 -3.13 8.17
N LYS A 472 20.41 -3.18 9.45
CA LYS A 472 19.68 -2.12 10.15
C LYS A 472 20.20 -2.01 11.58
N VAL A 473 20.37 -0.76 12.06
CA VAL A 473 20.80 -0.49 13.43
C VAL A 473 20.01 0.68 14.00
N GLY A 474 19.79 0.66 15.29
CA GLY A 474 19.05 1.72 15.99
C GLY A 474 19.44 1.84 17.45
N ILE A 475 19.24 3.02 17.98
CA ILE A 475 19.33 3.33 19.41
C ILE A 475 18.09 4.11 19.82
N THR A 476 17.48 3.73 20.94
CA THR A 476 16.37 4.47 21.55
C THR A 476 16.69 4.75 23.02
N ILE A 477 16.56 6.00 23.42
CA ILE A 477 16.76 6.49 24.78
C ILE A 477 15.42 7.03 25.29
N THR A 478 14.91 6.46 26.39
CA THR A 478 13.64 6.86 27.01
C THR A 478 13.91 7.39 28.42
N PRO A 479 14.35 8.65 28.57
CA PRO A 479 14.79 9.19 29.87
C PRO A 479 13.63 9.41 30.83
N LEU A 480 12.43 9.61 30.34
CA LEU A 480 11.19 9.83 31.09
C LEU A 480 10.06 9.02 30.45
N ALA A 481 9.06 8.68 31.26
CA ALA A 481 7.85 8.02 30.71
C ALA A 481 7.23 8.85 29.59
N GLY A 482 7.01 8.21 28.45
CA GLY A 482 6.44 8.84 27.26
C GLY A 482 7.42 9.60 26.36
N LEU A 483 8.61 9.98 26.83
CA LEU A 483 9.61 10.69 26.00
C LEU A 483 10.70 9.73 25.50
N SER A 484 10.85 9.65 24.19
CA SER A 484 11.88 8.84 23.54
C SER A 484 12.67 9.66 22.54
N PHE A 485 13.99 9.52 22.55
CA PHE A 485 14.90 9.95 21.50
C PHE A 485 15.39 8.72 20.76
N TYR A 486 15.48 8.79 19.44
CA TYR A 486 15.98 7.68 18.65
C TYR A 486 16.91 8.13 17.52
N ALA A 487 17.81 7.24 17.13
CA ALA A 487 18.60 7.37 15.93
C ALA A 487 18.71 6.02 15.25
N ASN A 488 18.50 5.99 13.94
CA ASN A 488 18.46 4.77 13.13
C ASN A 488 19.30 4.93 11.87
N ALA A 489 19.87 3.82 11.41
CA ALA A 489 20.46 3.73 10.09
C ALA A 489 20.14 2.36 9.49
N GLY A 490 19.87 2.33 8.18
CA GLY A 490 19.49 1.09 7.52
C GLY A 490 19.64 1.14 6.01
N GLN A 491 19.57 -0.03 5.40
CA GLN A 491 19.57 -0.23 3.97
C GLN A 491 18.27 -0.89 3.53
N SER A 492 17.81 -0.54 2.33
CA SER A 492 16.78 -1.22 1.56
C SER A 492 17.19 -1.28 0.10
N PHE A 493 16.34 -1.81 -0.76
CA PHE A 493 16.60 -1.95 -2.17
C PHE A 493 15.28 -2.01 -2.96
N THR A 494 15.40 -1.92 -4.29
CA THR A 494 14.39 -2.38 -5.23
C THR A 494 15.03 -3.22 -6.32
N THR A 495 14.34 -4.27 -6.77
CA THR A 495 14.77 -5.09 -7.90
C THR A 495 14.58 -4.33 -9.21
N PRO A 496 15.41 -4.59 -10.26
CA PRO A 496 15.13 -4.11 -11.62
C PRO A 496 13.92 -4.84 -12.20
N ASN A 497 13.17 -4.14 -13.05
CA ASN A 497 11.95 -4.69 -13.65
C ASN A 497 12.25 -5.85 -14.64
N ALA A 498 11.57 -6.97 -14.47
CA ALA A 498 11.61 -8.10 -15.40
C ALA A 498 10.86 -7.83 -16.72
N VAL A 499 10.01 -6.81 -16.74
CA VAL A 499 9.26 -6.32 -17.90
C VAL A 499 10.02 -5.15 -18.55
N ASN A 500 9.52 -4.58 -19.64
CA ASN A 500 10.12 -3.45 -20.35
C ASN A 500 11.58 -3.64 -20.82
N GLY A 501 12.07 -4.87 -20.81
CA GLY A 501 13.39 -5.20 -21.32
C GLY A 501 14.57 -4.87 -20.38
N GLU A 502 14.37 -4.33 -19.19
CA GLU A 502 15.47 -3.94 -18.31
C GLU A 502 16.43 -5.10 -18.04
N LEU A 503 15.95 -6.18 -17.43
CA LEU A 503 16.79 -7.35 -17.15
C LEU A 503 17.12 -8.19 -18.39
N SER A 504 16.22 -8.30 -19.37
CA SER A 504 16.47 -9.08 -20.58
C SER A 504 17.51 -8.44 -21.48
N LEU A 505 17.55 -7.11 -21.55
CA LEU A 505 18.53 -6.34 -22.32
C LEU A 505 19.83 -6.11 -21.53
N ASN A 506 19.75 -5.99 -20.22
CA ASN A 506 20.92 -5.80 -19.35
C ASN A 506 20.91 -6.77 -18.14
N PRO A 507 21.25 -8.04 -18.34
CA PRO A 507 21.27 -9.06 -17.28
C PRO A 507 22.38 -8.84 -16.23
N SER A 508 23.19 -7.79 -16.36
CA SER A 508 24.16 -7.39 -15.35
C SER A 508 23.61 -6.47 -14.27
N LEU A 509 22.39 -5.94 -14.44
CA LEU A 509 21.73 -5.14 -13.41
C LEU A 509 21.61 -5.94 -12.10
N ARG A 510 21.67 -5.22 -11.02
CA ARG A 510 21.55 -5.76 -9.65
C ARG A 510 20.55 -4.88 -8.90
N PRO A 511 19.96 -5.38 -7.79
CA PRO A 511 19.07 -4.56 -6.98
C PRO A 511 19.67 -3.21 -6.62
N PHE A 512 18.89 -2.14 -6.82
CA PHE A 512 19.30 -0.77 -6.57
C PHE A 512 19.21 -0.47 -5.08
N LYS A 513 20.31 -0.04 -4.47
CA LYS A 513 20.44 0.11 -3.02
C LYS A 513 20.06 1.51 -2.56
N LEU A 514 19.32 1.52 -1.46
CA LEU A 514 19.01 2.70 -0.69
C LEU A 514 19.71 2.63 0.68
N LYS A 515 20.25 3.75 1.16
CA LYS A 515 20.75 3.89 2.53
C LYS A 515 20.09 5.10 3.16
N SER A 516 19.61 4.95 4.39
CA SER A 516 18.96 6.02 5.13
C SER A 516 19.48 6.07 6.56
N ALA A 517 19.52 7.28 7.10
CA ALA A 517 19.73 7.54 8.52
C ALA A 517 18.69 8.57 8.99
N GLU A 518 18.20 8.40 10.20
CA GLU A 518 17.28 9.34 10.84
C GLU A 518 17.61 9.56 12.30
N ILE A 519 17.22 10.72 12.80
CA ILE A 519 17.21 11.04 14.22
C ILE A 519 15.85 11.65 14.56
N GLY A 520 15.30 11.30 15.70
CA GLY A 520 14.00 11.84 16.07
C GLY A 520 13.73 11.78 17.56
N LEU A 521 12.62 12.39 17.91
CA LEU A 521 12.04 12.32 19.24
C LEU A 521 10.53 12.07 19.11
N ALA A 522 10.01 11.32 20.07
CA ALA A 522 8.58 11.10 20.23
C ALA A 522 8.20 11.33 21.68
N TYR A 523 7.09 12.00 21.89
CA TYR A 523 6.52 12.22 23.23
C TYR A 523 5.03 11.88 23.22
N ASP A 524 4.66 10.96 24.10
CA ASP A 524 3.28 10.65 24.44
C ASP A 524 3.09 10.93 25.93
N SER A 525 2.22 11.88 26.26
CA SER A 525 1.95 12.14 27.67
C SER A 525 1.30 10.91 28.34
N PRO A 526 1.61 10.63 29.63
CA PRO A 526 1.06 9.46 30.32
C PRO A 526 -0.47 9.39 30.36
N ASP A 527 -1.14 10.54 30.26
CA ASP A 527 -2.59 10.69 30.20
C ASP A 527 -3.14 10.64 28.74
N LEU A 528 -2.27 10.43 27.74
CA LEU A 528 -2.59 10.41 26.31
C LEU A 528 -3.26 11.70 25.79
N VAL A 529 -3.07 12.82 26.48
CA VAL A 529 -3.59 14.14 26.09
C VAL A 529 -2.73 14.76 25.01
N TRP A 530 -1.40 14.62 25.12
CA TRP A 530 -0.43 15.16 24.19
C TRP A 530 0.31 14.06 23.44
N HIS A 531 0.39 14.21 22.14
CA HIS A 531 1.32 13.47 21.30
C HIS A 531 2.18 14.45 20.53
N PHE A 532 3.47 14.17 20.40
CA PHE A 532 4.41 14.91 19.57
C PHE A 532 5.46 13.98 18.98
N LEU A 533 5.73 14.12 17.68
CA LEU A 533 6.81 13.44 16.99
C LEU A 533 7.55 14.46 16.13
N ALA A 534 8.87 14.42 16.15
CA ALA A 534 9.72 15.15 15.23
C ALA A 534 10.87 14.26 14.81
N ASP A 535 11.09 14.12 13.52
CA ASP A 535 12.25 13.45 12.99
C ASP A 535 12.87 14.20 11.80
N ALA A 536 14.17 13.96 11.60
CA ALA A 536 14.92 14.43 10.46
C ALA A 536 15.67 13.25 9.85
N TYR A 537 15.65 13.15 8.54
CA TYR A 537 16.24 12.05 7.82
C TYR A 537 17.13 12.48 6.65
N TYR A 538 18.09 11.62 6.33
CA TYR A 538 18.95 11.72 5.17
C TYR A 538 19.01 10.38 4.45
N THR A 539 18.60 10.35 3.18
CA THR A 539 18.54 9.14 2.37
C THR A 539 19.34 9.31 1.08
N THR A 540 20.09 8.29 0.71
CA THR A 540 20.77 8.18 -0.59
C THR A 540 20.21 6.98 -1.33
N PHE A 541 19.90 7.14 -2.61
CA PHE A 541 19.45 6.07 -3.49
C PHE A 541 20.42 5.94 -4.65
N GLN A 542 20.73 4.70 -5.03
CA GLN A 542 21.80 4.42 -5.99
C GLN A 542 21.43 4.78 -7.41
N GLU A 543 20.17 4.62 -7.78
CA GLU A 543 19.69 4.76 -9.15
C GLU A 543 18.24 5.16 -9.19
N GLU A 544 17.92 6.32 -9.74
CA GLU A 544 16.55 6.73 -10.05
C GLU A 544 16.15 6.24 -11.43
N LEU A 545 14.91 5.83 -11.55
CA LEU A 545 14.25 5.55 -12.82
C LEU A 545 13.35 6.73 -13.18
N SER A 546 13.25 7.09 -14.44
CA SER A 546 12.31 8.09 -14.92
C SER A 546 11.57 7.60 -16.14
N ASP A 547 10.25 7.69 -16.08
CA ASP A 547 9.32 7.48 -17.19
C ASP A 547 9.05 8.77 -17.94
N ASN A 548 9.77 9.84 -17.66
CA ASN A 548 9.55 11.18 -18.15
C ASN A 548 10.49 11.51 -19.33
N PRO A 549 9.97 11.95 -20.52
CA PRO A 549 8.54 12.06 -20.86
C PRO A 549 7.90 10.72 -21.17
N PHE A 550 6.68 10.56 -20.69
CA PHE A 550 5.85 9.39 -20.95
C PHE A 550 5.36 9.36 -22.44
N PRO A 551 5.23 8.22 -23.13
CA PRO A 551 5.44 6.83 -22.70
C PRO A 551 6.79 6.24 -23.17
N ILE A 552 7.90 6.77 -22.72
CA ILE A 552 9.22 6.25 -23.06
C ILE A 552 9.62 5.16 -22.06
N SER A 553 10.35 4.14 -22.51
CA SER A 553 10.92 3.13 -21.60
C SER A 553 11.71 3.81 -20.48
N PRO A 554 11.62 3.30 -19.23
CA PRO A 554 12.30 3.90 -18.09
C PRO A 554 13.79 4.11 -18.36
N THR A 555 14.28 5.30 -18.08
CA THR A 555 15.69 5.65 -18.19
C THR A 555 16.34 5.76 -16.81
N LEU A 556 17.55 5.22 -16.69
CA LEU A 556 18.36 5.39 -15.49
C LEU A 556 18.84 6.83 -15.42
N LEU A 557 18.50 7.55 -14.34
CA LEU A 557 18.87 8.96 -14.13
C LEU A 557 20.12 9.13 -13.28
N GLY A 558 20.57 8.07 -12.59
CA GLY A 558 21.70 8.12 -11.67
C GLY A 558 21.29 8.33 -10.21
N PRO A 559 22.28 8.51 -9.32
CA PRO A 559 22.03 8.55 -7.87
C PRO A 559 21.34 9.82 -7.41
N SER A 560 20.55 9.68 -6.34
CA SER A 560 19.82 10.78 -5.72
C SER A 560 20.03 10.87 -4.21
N ILE A 561 19.66 12.02 -3.65
CA ILE A 561 19.59 12.26 -2.21
C ILE A 561 18.23 12.85 -1.83
N ARG A 562 17.76 12.49 -0.64
CA ARG A 562 16.59 13.07 0.01
C ARG A 562 16.96 13.54 1.43
N LYS A 563 16.55 14.75 1.78
CA LYS A 563 16.70 15.34 3.11
C LYS A 563 15.36 15.90 3.53
N GLY A 564 14.84 15.47 4.66
CA GLY A 564 13.52 15.93 5.08
C GLY A 564 13.36 15.98 6.59
N VAL A 565 12.24 16.57 6.97
CA VAL A 565 11.78 16.70 8.35
C VAL A 565 10.30 16.35 8.40
N ASP A 566 9.91 15.50 9.35
CA ASP A 566 8.53 15.14 9.67
C ASP A 566 8.18 15.62 11.06
N LEU A 567 7.04 16.29 11.22
CA LEU A 567 6.51 16.79 12.49
C LEU A 567 5.06 16.33 12.65
N GLU A 568 4.73 15.75 13.79
CA GLU A 568 3.36 15.42 14.17
C GLU A 568 3.07 15.99 15.55
N ALA A 569 1.89 16.55 15.73
CA ALA A 569 1.39 17.01 17.02
C ALA A 569 -0.10 16.75 17.16
N SER A 570 -0.52 16.26 18.30
CA SER A 570 -1.95 16.24 18.63
C SER A 570 -2.20 16.57 20.09
N TYR A 571 -3.38 17.14 20.32
CA TYR A 571 -3.86 17.50 21.65
C TYR A 571 -5.30 17.04 21.81
N SER A 572 -5.55 16.18 22.80
CA SER A 572 -6.85 15.58 23.08
C SER A 572 -7.40 16.07 24.42
N ILE A 573 -8.58 16.66 24.39
CA ILE A 573 -9.31 17.07 25.59
C ILE A 573 -10.41 16.03 25.83
N VAL A 574 -10.38 15.41 27.00
CA VAL A 574 -11.45 14.52 27.46
C VAL A 574 -12.22 15.25 28.54
N THR A 575 -13.48 15.58 28.30
CA THR A 575 -14.35 16.24 29.27
C THR A 575 -15.50 15.34 29.66
N PRO A 576 -15.74 15.14 31.00
CA PRO A 576 -16.75 14.17 31.47
C PRO A 576 -18.20 14.52 31.15
N GLN A 577 -18.51 15.76 30.77
CA GLN A 577 -19.90 16.26 30.84
C GLN A 577 -20.61 16.46 29.51
N HIS A 578 -19.92 16.81 28.39
CA HIS A 578 -20.62 17.09 27.12
C HIS A 578 -19.84 16.67 25.86
N VAL A 579 -18.52 16.51 25.94
CA VAL A 579 -17.64 16.05 24.86
C VAL A 579 -16.89 14.84 25.38
N GLN A 580 -17.03 13.68 24.77
CA GLN A 580 -16.24 12.51 25.18
C GLN A 580 -14.78 12.67 24.79
N ALA A 581 -14.51 13.30 23.63
CA ALA A 581 -13.18 13.63 23.17
C ALA A 581 -13.23 14.78 22.17
N LEU A 582 -12.29 15.71 22.28
CA LEU A 582 -12.00 16.73 21.28
C LEU A 582 -10.50 16.67 20.99
N THR A 583 -10.12 16.33 19.78
CA THR A 583 -8.73 16.20 19.38
C THR A 583 -8.41 17.21 18.28
N PHE A 584 -7.37 18.00 18.50
CA PHE A 584 -6.70 18.80 17.48
C PHE A 584 -5.46 18.07 17.03
N PHE A 585 -5.17 18.08 15.74
CA PHE A 585 -3.94 17.49 15.20
C PHE A 585 -3.33 18.39 14.11
N SER A 586 -2.03 18.28 13.96
CA SER A 586 -1.26 19.01 12.95
C SER A 586 -0.06 18.18 12.54
N ASN A 587 0.09 17.94 11.24
CA ASN A 587 1.15 17.14 10.64
C ASN A 587 1.84 17.99 9.57
N PHE A 588 3.15 18.09 9.61
CA PHE A 588 3.95 18.81 8.64
C PHE A 588 5.11 17.93 8.17
N SER A 589 5.35 17.91 6.87
CA SER A 589 6.55 17.30 6.31
C SER A 589 7.13 18.18 5.20
N THR A 590 8.45 18.15 5.07
CA THR A 590 9.17 18.76 3.96
C THR A 590 10.31 17.87 3.53
N VAL A 591 10.56 17.83 2.21
CA VAL A 591 11.65 17.04 1.65
C VAL A 591 12.31 17.77 0.48
N ALA A 592 13.65 17.76 0.47
CA ALA A 592 14.43 18.16 -0.68
C ALA A 592 14.99 16.90 -1.35
N ALA A 593 14.41 16.52 -2.48
CA ALA A 593 14.80 15.36 -3.28
C ALA A 593 15.53 15.83 -4.55
N ARG A 594 16.77 15.37 -4.76
CA ARG A 594 17.65 15.86 -5.83
C ARG A 594 18.54 14.78 -6.39
N LEU A 595 18.80 14.85 -7.71
CA LEU A 595 19.86 14.09 -8.37
C LEU A 595 21.24 14.59 -7.94
N VAL A 596 22.16 13.69 -7.68
CA VAL A 596 23.54 14.01 -7.24
C VAL A 596 24.49 14.06 -8.42
N ASP A 597 24.41 13.06 -9.29
CA ASP A 597 25.23 12.93 -10.49
C ASP A 597 24.36 12.29 -11.59
N SER A 598 24.25 12.95 -12.70
CA SER A 598 23.51 12.44 -13.85
C SER A 598 24.47 12.25 -15.00
N THR A 599 24.66 11.00 -15.39
CA THR A 599 25.53 10.60 -16.51
C THR A 599 24.80 10.53 -17.84
N ASN A 600 23.48 10.65 -17.85
CA ASN A 600 22.65 10.51 -19.06
C ASN A 600 22.28 11.85 -19.68
N ASP A 601 22.44 11.92 -21.02
CA ASP A 601 22.29 13.11 -21.85
C ASP A 601 20.86 13.63 -22.05
N GLY A 602 19.87 13.15 -21.26
CA GLY A 602 18.48 13.60 -21.32
C GLY A 602 18.20 15.02 -20.84
N GLY A 603 19.24 15.85 -20.68
CA GLY A 603 19.12 17.23 -20.18
C GLY A 603 19.07 17.36 -18.66
N VAL A 604 19.05 16.27 -17.92
CA VAL A 604 19.05 16.26 -16.46
C VAL A 604 20.47 16.53 -15.93
N ARG A 605 20.60 17.50 -15.04
CA ARG A 605 21.89 17.89 -14.45
C ARG A 605 21.94 17.56 -12.97
N SER A 606 23.16 17.33 -12.46
CA SER A 606 23.38 17.20 -11.01
C SER A 606 22.77 18.38 -10.24
N GLY A 607 22.08 18.07 -9.15
CA GLY A 607 21.34 19.04 -8.34
C GLY A 607 19.91 19.35 -8.80
N ASN A 608 19.46 18.79 -9.93
CA ASN A 608 18.06 18.90 -10.37
C ASN A 608 17.11 18.21 -9.39
N ALA A 609 15.89 18.74 -9.29
CA ALA A 609 14.85 18.18 -8.45
C ALA A 609 14.35 16.83 -9.03
N LEU A 610 13.88 15.96 -8.17
CA LEU A 610 13.09 14.82 -8.63
C LEU A 610 11.67 15.28 -8.93
N PRO A 611 11.09 14.89 -10.08
CA PRO A 611 9.69 15.20 -10.40
C PRO A 611 8.72 14.65 -9.36
N ASP A 612 7.52 15.19 -9.31
CA ASP A 612 6.36 14.78 -8.50
C ASP A 612 6.55 14.76 -6.97
N VAL A 613 7.68 15.26 -6.47
CA VAL A 613 7.97 15.38 -5.03
C VAL A 613 7.54 16.76 -4.54
N PRO A 614 6.51 16.88 -3.68
CA PRO A 614 6.07 18.17 -3.15
C PRO A 614 7.10 18.77 -2.19
N ASP A 615 7.31 20.08 -2.26
CA ASP A 615 8.23 20.79 -1.37
C ASP A 615 7.82 20.67 0.10
N PHE A 616 6.51 20.59 0.37
CA PHE A 616 5.95 20.33 1.71
C PHE A 616 4.56 19.73 1.64
N ILE A 617 4.15 19.07 2.73
CA ILE A 617 2.79 18.62 3.01
C ILE A 617 2.43 19.15 4.39
N PHE A 618 1.27 19.80 4.53
CA PHE A 618 0.78 20.31 5.79
C PHE A 618 -0.68 19.93 5.98
N THR A 619 -0.97 19.11 6.99
CA THR A 619 -2.31 18.67 7.34
C THR A 619 -2.64 19.12 8.74
N TYR A 620 -3.79 19.72 8.95
CA TYR A 620 -4.30 20.04 10.27
C TYR A 620 -5.80 19.82 10.34
N GLY A 621 -6.28 19.52 11.52
CA GLY A 621 -7.70 19.27 11.68
C GLY A 621 -8.14 19.11 13.13
N LEU A 622 -9.42 18.86 13.25
CA LEU A 622 -10.05 18.57 14.52
C LEU A 622 -11.03 17.42 14.38
N LYS A 623 -11.18 16.68 15.48
CA LYS A 623 -12.21 15.66 15.63
C LYS A 623 -12.87 15.81 16.97
N ALA A 624 -14.18 15.70 17.01
CA ALA A 624 -14.97 15.83 18.22
C ALA A 624 -16.03 14.73 18.29
N THR A 625 -16.16 14.11 19.47
CA THR A 625 -17.17 13.08 19.74
C THR A 625 -18.06 13.51 20.90
N PHE A 626 -19.36 13.59 20.68
CA PHE A 626 -20.35 14.09 21.61
C PHE A 626 -21.44 13.05 21.87
N PRO A 627 -21.80 12.77 23.14
CA PRO A 627 -23.07 12.16 23.44
C PRO A 627 -24.19 13.21 23.23
N LEU A 628 -25.15 12.88 22.37
CA LEU A 628 -26.34 13.72 22.16
C LEU A 628 -27.35 13.47 23.30
N PHE A 629 -27.98 14.54 23.79
CA PHE A 629 -29.03 14.46 24.83
C PHE A 629 -28.57 14.00 26.24
N GLY A 630 -27.31 14.24 26.58
CA GLY A 630 -26.76 14.00 27.92
C GLY A 630 -25.56 13.05 27.91
N SER A 631 -24.73 13.07 28.98
CA SER A 631 -23.47 12.33 29.10
C SER A 631 -23.60 10.82 28.94
N ASP A 632 -24.72 10.25 29.36
CA ASP A 632 -24.98 8.80 29.34
C ASP A 632 -25.81 8.37 28.12
N SER A 633 -26.00 9.29 27.17
CA SER A 633 -26.82 9.01 25.98
C SER A 633 -26.18 7.92 25.11
N PRO A 634 -26.98 6.97 24.63
CA PRO A 634 -26.51 5.99 23.64
C PRO A 634 -26.29 6.60 22.25
N ASN A 635 -26.71 7.85 22.05
CA ASN A 635 -26.62 8.57 20.78
C ASN A 635 -25.32 9.35 20.74
N ILE A 636 -24.40 8.96 19.87
CA ILE A 636 -23.09 9.56 19.72
C ILE A 636 -23.01 10.26 18.36
N LEU A 637 -22.59 11.52 18.36
CA LEU A 637 -22.23 12.26 17.15
C LEU A 637 -20.69 12.43 17.13
N THR A 638 -20.07 12.01 16.04
CA THR A 638 -18.66 12.27 15.75
C THR A 638 -18.56 13.20 14.56
N LEU A 639 -17.82 14.29 14.72
CA LEU A 639 -17.50 15.25 13.66
C LEU A 639 -15.99 15.24 13.43
N SER A 640 -15.57 15.23 12.19
CA SER A 640 -14.16 15.36 11.79
C SER A 640 -14.04 16.38 10.66
N CYS A 641 -13.05 17.23 10.75
CA CYS A 641 -12.72 18.16 9.69
C CYS A 641 -11.21 18.32 9.62
N TYR A 642 -10.64 18.17 8.43
CA TYR A 642 -9.23 18.48 8.23
C TYR A 642 -8.99 19.16 6.89
N GLN A 643 -7.92 19.93 6.82
CA GLN A 643 -7.40 20.50 5.59
C GLN A 643 -5.97 20.02 5.39
N GLN A 644 -5.68 19.58 4.18
CA GLN A 644 -4.35 19.21 3.73
C GLN A 644 -3.91 20.20 2.65
N TRP A 645 -2.73 20.77 2.84
CA TRP A 645 -2.02 21.60 1.87
C TRP A 645 -0.87 20.81 1.28
N ILE A 646 -0.78 20.81 -0.03
CA ILE A 646 0.31 20.19 -0.78
C ILE A 646 1.06 21.31 -1.50
N GLY A 647 2.37 21.41 -1.22
CA GLY A 647 3.26 22.38 -1.80
C GLY A 647 3.51 22.14 -3.29
N PRO A 648 4.25 23.03 -3.95
CA PRO A 648 4.58 22.88 -5.35
C PRO A 648 5.36 21.56 -5.58
N LYS A 649 4.97 20.82 -6.63
CA LYS A 649 5.68 19.64 -7.15
C LYS A 649 6.41 20.03 -8.44
N PRO A 650 7.72 19.75 -8.62
CA PRO A 650 8.35 19.85 -9.93
C PRO A 650 7.72 18.85 -10.89
N ILE A 651 7.30 19.30 -12.06
CA ILE A 651 6.86 18.40 -13.14
C ILE A 651 8.07 18.01 -14.02
N THR A 652 8.99 18.97 -14.16
CA THR A 652 10.27 18.77 -14.84
C THR A 652 11.43 18.86 -13.84
N SER A 653 12.46 18.07 -14.04
CA SER A 653 13.61 18.00 -13.11
C SER A 653 14.37 19.32 -12.97
N ASP A 654 14.36 20.18 -13.99
CA ASP A 654 14.94 21.53 -13.97
C ASP A 654 14.04 22.58 -13.34
N ARG A 655 12.81 22.19 -12.89
CA ARG A 655 11.77 23.06 -12.31
C ARG A 655 11.28 24.17 -13.26
N THR A 656 11.40 24.01 -14.57
CA THR A 656 10.79 24.95 -15.53
C THR A 656 9.28 24.86 -15.51
N GLU A 657 8.75 23.66 -15.22
CA GLU A 657 7.33 23.42 -14.96
C GLU A 657 7.14 22.90 -13.52
N VAL A 658 6.27 23.60 -12.79
CA VAL A 658 5.99 23.29 -11.37
C VAL A 658 4.48 23.44 -11.13
N THR A 659 3.89 22.53 -10.34
CA THR A 659 2.50 22.68 -9.92
C THR A 659 2.33 23.89 -9.00
N LYS A 660 1.10 24.35 -8.82
CA LYS A 660 0.79 25.31 -7.76
C LYS A 660 0.49 24.60 -6.47
N THR A 661 0.72 25.30 -5.35
CA THR A 661 0.17 24.83 -4.06
C THR A 661 -1.34 24.68 -4.17
N TYR A 662 -1.88 23.59 -3.70
CA TYR A 662 -3.32 23.35 -3.62
C TYR A 662 -3.72 22.80 -2.25
N SER A 663 -5.00 22.86 -1.94
CA SER A 663 -5.52 22.31 -0.71
C SER A 663 -6.73 21.42 -0.93
N ARG A 664 -6.88 20.44 -0.04
CA ARG A 664 -8.01 19.53 0.05
C ARG A 664 -8.63 19.67 1.43
N ILE A 665 -9.94 19.84 1.49
CA ILE A 665 -10.70 19.87 2.74
C ILE A 665 -11.55 18.60 2.78
N ALA A 666 -11.51 17.90 3.90
CA ALA A 666 -12.42 16.78 4.19
C ALA A 666 -13.23 17.10 5.45
N PHE A 667 -14.53 16.86 5.36
CA PHE A 667 -15.46 16.94 6.46
C PHE A 667 -16.26 15.66 6.56
N ASP A 668 -16.33 15.08 7.74
CA ASP A 668 -17.12 13.87 8.02
C ASP A 668 -17.98 14.09 9.27
N ALA A 669 -19.22 13.63 9.20
CA ALA A 669 -20.14 13.57 10.34
C ALA A 669 -20.73 12.16 10.41
N SER A 670 -20.65 11.53 11.57
CA SER A 670 -21.28 10.24 11.81
C SER A 670 -22.12 10.24 13.10
N TYR A 671 -23.30 9.68 13.01
CA TYR A 671 -24.18 9.40 14.12
C TYR A 671 -24.18 7.91 14.42
N THR A 672 -24.01 7.52 15.68
CA THR A 672 -24.08 6.13 16.12
C THR A 672 -25.01 5.99 17.31
N ASN A 673 -25.89 4.97 17.28
CA ASN A 673 -26.76 4.63 18.41
C ASN A 673 -26.37 3.28 19.01
N LYS A 674 -25.86 3.30 20.25
CA LYS A 674 -25.40 2.09 20.95
C LYS A 674 -26.55 1.13 21.32
N ASN A 675 -27.74 1.64 21.61
CA ASN A 675 -28.90 0.81 21.96
C ASN A 675 -29.47 0.05 20.72
N LEU A 676 -29.18 0.51 19.52
CA LEU A 676 -29.51 -0.16 18.27
C LEU A 676 -28.32 -1.01 17.75
N LYS A 677 -27.62 -1.67 18.66
CA LYS A 677 -26.43 -2.52 18.40
C LYS A 677 -25.31 -1.81 17.61
N GLY A 678 -25.26 -0.48 17.64
CA GLY A 678 -24.28 0.30 16.88
C GLY A 678 -24.76 0.74 15.49
N PHE A 679 -26.08 0.81 15.26
CA PHE A 679 -26.60 1.48 14.05
C PHE A 679 -25.91 2.83 13.86
N SER A 680 -25.43 3.10 12.65
CA SER A 680 -24.79 4.37 12.33
C SER A 680 -25.26 4.93 10.99
N ALA A 681 -25.23 6.27 10.91
CA ALA A 681 -25.48 7.02 9.67
C ALA A 681 -24.35 8.06 9.54
N TYR A 682 -23.91 8.31 8.31
CA TYR A 682 -22.81 9.22 8.06
C TYR A 682 -22.99 10.05 6.81
N VAL A 683 -22.29 11.17 6.76
CA VAL A 683 -22.08 12.01 5.58
C VAL A 683 -20.63 12.48 5.55
N GLY A 684 -20.00 12.41 4.37
CA GLY A 684 -18.67 12.90 4.12
C GLY A 684 -18.67 13.88 2.93
N ILE A 685 -17.83 14.89 3.02
CA ILE A 685 -17.64 15.90 1.97
C ILE A 685 -16.16 16.08 1.75
N ILE A 686 -15.72 16.00 0.50
CA ILE A 686 -14.37 16.32 0.07
C ILE A 686 -14.47 17.49 -0.90
N ALA A 687 -13.64 18.53 -0.70
CA ALA A 687 -13.63 19.73 -1.54
C ALA A 687 -12.20 20.17 -1.86
N TYR A 688 -12.00 20.62 -3.09
CA TYR A 688 -10.76 21.24 -3.56
C TYR A 688 -11.02 22.74 -3.85
N PRO A 689 -10.82 23.63 -2.85
CA PRO A 689 -11.20 25.03 -2.99
C PRO A 689 -10.34 25.82 -3.99
N ASP A 690 -9.06 25.44 -4.16
CA ASP A 690 -8.11 26.22 -4.95
C ASP A 690 -7.89 25.65 -6.35
N ARG A 691 -7.38 24.43 -6.44
CA ARG A 691 -6.98 23.78 -7.70
C ARG A 691 -7.22 22.28 -7.64
N ARG A 692 -8.06 21.79 -8.50
CA ARG A 692 -8.39 20.38 -8.65
C ARG A 692 -7.59 19.64 -9.73
N TYR A 693 -6.66 20.34 -10.41
CA TYR A 693 -5.88 19.79 -11.52
C TYR A 693 -4.43 19.51 -11.14
N GLU A 694 -4.02 19.83 -9.94
CA GLU A 694 -2.62 19.78 -9.52
C GLU A 694 -2.26 18.47 -8.78
N GLU A 695 -3.23 17.55 -8.58
CA GLU A 695 -2.99 16.30 -7.85
C GLU A 695 -2.19 15.31 -8.70
N SER A 696 -2.56 15.15 -9.96
CA SER A 696 -1.91 14.22 -10.89
C SER A 696 -1.54 14.95 -12.18
N ASP A 697 -0.28 15.33 -12.30
CA ASP A 697 0.31 16.01 -13.44
C ASP A 697 1.40 15.16 -14.09
N PHE A 698 1.38 15.01 -15.43
CA PHE A 698 2.39 14.25 -16.18
C PHE A 698 2.98 15.08 -17.30
N ASN A 699 4.29 14.88 -17.53
CA ASN A 699 4.98 15.47 -18.66
C ASN A 699 4.91 14.53 -19.89
N PHE A 700 4.14 14.93 -20.90
CA PHE A 700 4.02 14.19 -22.19
C PHE A 700 5.03 14.68 -23.25
N GLY A 701 5.99 15.49 -22.87
CA GLY A 701 6.99 16.07 -23.75
C GLY A 701 7.05 17.60 -23.66
N PRO A 702 7.93 18.25 -24.42
CA PRO A 702 8.16 19.69 -24.32
C PRO A 702 6.87 20.51 -24.48
N GLY A 703 6.46 21.20 -23.40
CA GLY A 703 5.28 22.07 -23.38
C GLY A 703 3.93 21.36 -23.29
N ILE A 704 3.90 20.05 -23.11
CA ILE A 704 2.66 19.27 -22.99
C ILE A 704 2.59 18.66 -21.59
N ILE A 705 1.80 19.27 -20.71
CA ILE A 705 1.48 18.75 -19.39
C ILE A 705 0.07 18.17 -19.43
N GLY A 706 -0.03 16.88 -19.14
CA GLY A 706 -1.30 16.18 -18.96
C GLY A 706 -1.73 16.21 -17.50
N VAL A 707 -3.01 16.44 -17.26
CA VAL A 707 -3.59 16.45 -15.90
C VAL A 707 -4.82 15.56 -15.84
N SER A 708 -5.08 14.95 -14.69
CA SER A 708 -6.34 14.26 -14.39
C SER A 708 -7.20 15.12 -13.47
N PRO A 709 -8.23 15.84 -14.00
CA PRO A 709 -9.06 16.71 -13.18
C PRO A 709 -9.96 15.93 -12.22
N ASP A 710 -9.93 16.30 -10.94
CA ASP A 710 -10.84 15.79 -9.93
C ASP A 710 -12.13 16.56 -9.81
N ALA A 711 -13.14 15.95 -9.19
CA ALA A 711 -14.37 16.63 -8.82
C ALA A 711 -14.10 17.78 -7.85
N PRO A 712 -14.65 19.00 -8.09
CA PRO A 712 -14.44 20.13 -7.19
C PRO A 712 -15.02 19.87 -5.80
N VAL A 713 -16.10 19.10 -5.73
CA VAL A 713 -16.75 18.66 -4.49
C VAL A 713 -17.31 17.25 -4.67
N SER A 714 -16.94 16.35 -3.78
CA SER A 714 -17.52 15.02 -3.66
C SER A 714 -18.34 14.94 -2.36
N ILE A 715 -19.57 14.48 -2.46
CA ILE A 715 -20.49 14.26 -1.32
C ILE A 715 -20.85 12.79 -1.30
N ARG A 716 -20.74 12.18 -0.14
CA ARG A 716 -21.10 10.78 0.08
C ARG A 716 -21.83 10.63 1.40
N GLY A 717 -22.65 9.61 1.52
CA GLY A 717 -23.31 9.31 2.77
C GLY A 717 -23.81 7.88 2.78
N GLY A 718 -24.17 7.39 3.95
CA GLY A 718 -24.66 6.03 4.06
C GLY A 718 -25.10 5.67 5.47
N VAL A 719 -25.47 4.40 5.61
CA VAL A 719 -25.91 3.82 6.87
C VAL A 719 -25.27 2.45 7.09
N PHE A 720 -25.06 2.12 8.35
CA PHE A 720 -24.77 0.76 8.81
C PHE A 720 -25.94 0.26 9.64
N ILE A 721 -26.51 -0.86 9.28
CA ILE A 721 -27.63 -1.53 9.95
C ILE A 721 -27.10 -2.85 10.51
N PRO A 722 -26.82 -2.94 11.82
CA PRO A 722 -26.36 -4.18 12.46
C PRO A 722 -27.50 -5.20 12.60
N PHE A 723 -27.17 -6.48 12.58
CA PHE A 723 -28.10 -7.60 12.77
C PHE A 723 -28.24 -8.06 14.21
#